data_c11ad1661092816e86ed828c7de22229
#
_entry.id   c11ad1661092816e86ed828c7de22229
#
_cell.length_a   1.000
_cell.length_b   1.000
_cell.length_c   1.000
_cell.angle_alpha   90.00
_cell.angle_beta   90.00
_cell.angle_gamma   90.00
#
_symmetry.space_group_name_H-M   'P 1'
#
loop_
_entity.id
_entity.type
_entity.pdbx_description
1 polymer ?
#
loop_
_entity_poly.entity_id
_entity_poly.type
_entity_poly.pdbx_seq_one_letter_code
_entity_poly.pdbx_strand_id
1 'polypeptide(L)'
;MNVLCYPGNNKLLLQGLCHIFKVIKGRNKEMGKKLTRMFAVMLTAILCLTLITGCFGGKESTPANSSTNTGNQNSGNQTNTGDQTEAKGDPVIIRFGTHWQQGDDPEWRDPVTGEPGMQPDQMNARMKAKEAVLKELNVEIQWVQYPGDVREDLLKSVLANDPIVDVALLWGGSQGTLLGQNIFQPLDEYAYIFEDPDDAWMLGDEMFGARYFLNYILDFVNVWPLVYNINYLDQVDALKVDGKTVYPHDLWKRGEWTWSAFRDYLTKVNEYYANKMSPVRTDVPIKAFQTDYRYTALQAIHANGGAVFNGSLTADAPEVKEAVAYIDDLMSKGLMMSVRYSDDSTTPGWTWNGSDFGNGETVFTNMVPWLSSGAGQSLASRGESMGVVPFPRPDNIPADDPRYQQVVFPNNQMAVLKGLSKERTELALKAYRLYWSTVYKTLAGSDKALDFFETQAKATALSYGFDVTNEQFGQDVMDAFVGIAGSAPNEYATIMSFWYTWSEEVLGASLYGLNSSPKYDAAIDANKNRILDSMSSIQTALSSSTAIDNMPPSFSRTDVPIAVPVGSNPSSVAWDTFVKAQDGVDGDIPFDRVLVDTSATDFNTIGSYDQGLKVTVKDAAGNETSSSYTVMIYDPSNTTPPTLVAKSEYRAIKIDEDAAAINWADDFVDQATDVHGFDLKSNVTADIGFLDVTTAGEYDVILSVKDFAGNTTELTIKVKVE
;
A
#
# COMPACT_ATOMS: atom_id res chain seq x y z
N MET A 1 -1.89 -14.21 51.55
CA MET A 1 -1.67 -14.47 50.11
C MET A 1 -1.23 -13.18 49.49
N ASN A 2 0.09 -12.97 49.40
CA ASN A 2 0.68 -11.76 48.82
C ASN A 2 0.75 -11.91 47.30
N VAL A 3 0.01 -11.09 46.58
CA VAL A 3 0.11 -10.97 45.11
C VAL A 3 0.94 -9.73 44.82
N LEU A 4 2.10 -9.94 44.20
CA LEU A 4 2.98 -8.91 43.68
C LEU A 4 2.26 -8.11 42.58
N CYS A 5 2.13 -6.80 42.78
CA CYS A 5 1.62 -5.85 41.79
C CYS A 5 2.77 -5.39 40.90
N TYR A 6 2.65 -5.62 39.60
CA TYR A 6 3.35 -4.84 38.57
C TYR A 6 2.53 -3.59 38.21
N PRO A 7 3.11 -2.43 38.00
CA PRO A 7 2.37 -1.21 37.75
C PRO A 7 2.11 -1.02 36.25
N GLY A 8 0.84 -1.09 35.85
CA GLY A 8 0.39 -0.74 34.51
C GLY A 8 -1.12 -0.91 34.37
N ASN A 9 -1.82 0.19 34.23
CA ASN A 9 -3.16 0.45 33.67
C ASN A 9 -4.39 -0.43 33.95
N ASN A 10 -4.36 -1.41 34.81
CA ASN A 10 -5.53 -2.26 35.11
C ASN A 10 -6.46 -1.73 36.22
N LYS A 11 -6.17 -0.58 36.83
CA LYS A 11 -6.99 -0.03 37.92
C LYS A 11 -8.32 0.57 37.44
N LEU A 12 -8.36 1.11 36.24
CA LEU A 12 -9.56 1.71 35.66
C LEU A 12 -10.58 0.66 35.22
N LEU A 13 -10.14 -0.48 34.69
CA LEU A 13 -11.01 -1.59 34.28
C LEU A 13 -11.73 -2.23 35.46
N LEU A 14 -11.04 -2.43 36.58
CA LEU A 14 -11.61 -2.99 37.81
C LEU A 14 -12.56 -2.04 38.53
N GLN A 15 -12.30 -0.74 38.48
CA GLN A 15 -13.21 0.27 39.04
C GLN A 15 -14.50 0.43 38.22
N GLY A 16 -14.40 0.36 36.86
CA GLY A 16 -15.54 0.36 35.95
C GLY A 16 -16.44 -0.87 36.16
N LEU A 17 -15.86 -2.05 36.30
CA LEU A 17 -16.60 -3.30 36.56
C LEU A 17 -17.31 -3.28 37.95
N CYS A 18 -16.68 -2.72 38.96
CA CYS A 18 -17.31 -2.57 40.28
C CYS A 18 -18.49 -1.58 40.26
N HIS A 19 -18.43 -0.54 39.43
CA HIS A 19 -19.52 0.43 39.31
C HIS A 19 -20.73 -0.16 38.59
N ILE A 20 -20.50 -0.90 37.50
CA ILE A 20 -21.52 -1.64 36.74
C ILE A 20 -22.20 -2.67 37.66
N PHE A 21 -21.45 -3.37 38.52
CA PHE A 21 -22.00 -4.35 39.45
C PHE A 21 -22.91 -3.74 40.49
N LYS A 22 -22.64 -2.50 40.96
CA LYS A 22 -23.49 -1.79 41.91
C LYS A 22 -24.81 -1.31 41.30
N VAL A 23 -24.81 -0.92 40.05
CA VAL A 23 -26.01 -0.44 39.34
C VAL A 23 -26.97 -1.60 38.99
N ILE A 24 -26.41 -2.76 38.59
CA ILE A 24 -27.20 -3.94 38.20
C ILE A 24 -27.83 -4.64 39.41
N LYS A 25 -27.21 -4.59 40.60
CA LYS A 25 -27.70 -5.21 41.82
C LYS A 25 -28.96 -4.53 42.39
N GLY A 26 -29.27 -3.33 41.91
CA GLY A 26 -30.44 -2.55 42.35
C GLY A 26 -31.75 -2.81 41.63
N ARG A 27 -31.76 -3.47 40.45
CA ARG A 27 -32.92 -3.48 39.56
C ARG A 27 -33.66 -4.79 39.31
N ASN A 28 -33.13 -5.98 39.63
CA ASN A 28 -33.95 -7.20 39.54
C ASN A 28 -33.23 -8.44 40.13
N LYS A 29 -33.82 -9.04 41.20
CA LYS A 29 -33.22 -10.18 41.95
C LYS A 29 -33.12 -11.49 41.19
N GLU A 30 -33.92 -11.72 40.16
CA GLU A 30 -33.84 -12.96 39.37
C GLU A 30 -32.83 -12.90 38.23
N MET A 31 -32.66 -11.75 37.56
CA MET A 31 -31.68 -11.55 36.53
C MET A 31 -30.24 -11.57 37.08
N GLY A 32 -30.05 -11.08 38.31
CA GLY A 32 -28.81 -11.11 39.03
C GLY A 32 -28.26 -12.54 39.25
N LYS A 33 -29.15 -13.53 39.50
CA LYS A 33 -28.73 -14.94 39.70
C LYS A 33 -28.29 -15.64 38.40
N LYS A 34 -28.91 -15.33 37.28
CA LYS A 34 -28.50 -15.86 35.98
C LYS A 34 -27.18 -15.24 35.47
N LEU A 35 -27.03 -13.95 35.68
CA LEU A 35 -25.79 -13.25 35.31
C LEU A 35 -24.61 -13.71 36.16
N THR A 36 -24.81 -13.90 37.46
CA THR A 36 -23.75 -14.38 38.40
C THR A 36 -23.30 -15.82 38.02
N ARG A 37 -24.21 -16.67 37.56
CA ARG A 37 -23.84 -18.02 37.05
C ARG A 37 -23.08 -17.97 35.72
N MET A 38 -23.45 -17.10 34.80
CA MET A 38 -22.70 -16.91 33.54
C MET A 38 -21.31 -16.34 33.78
N PHE A 39 -21.17 -15.36 34.67
CA PHE A 39 -19.86 -14.81 35.05
C PHE A 39 -18.98 -15.82 35.79
N ALA A 40 -19.54 -16.68 36.65
CA ALA A 40 -18.77 -17.74 37.28
C ALA A 40 -18.24 -18.76 36.27
N VAL A 41 -19.02 -19.12 35.26
CA VAL A 41 -18.60 -20.02 34.16
C VAL A 41 -17.53 -19.37 33.28
N MET A 42 -17.69 -18.06 32.95
CA MET A 42 -16.67 -17.31 32.20
C MET A 42 -15.35 -17.15 32.96
N LEU A 43 -15.41 -16.87 34.27
CA LEU A 43 -14.21 -16.76 35.09
C LEU A 43 -13.48 -18.10 35.22
N THR A 44 -14.22 -19.21 35.30
CA THR A 44 -13.65 -20.56 35.35
C THR A 44 -12.98 -20.93 34.01
N ALA A 45 -13.58 -20.54 32.88
CA ALA A 45 -12.99 -20.74 31.54
C ALA A 45 -11.71 -19.92 31.35
N ILE A 46 -11.66 -18.67 31.82
CA ILE A 46 -10.47 -17.81 31.78
C ILE A 46 -9.35 -18.36 32.70
N LEU A 47 -9.71 -18.88 33.89
CA LEU A 47 -8.72 -19.52 34.77
C LEU A 47 -8.17 -20.84 34.22
N CYS A 48 -8.99 -21.61 33.48
CA CYS A 48 -8.51 -22.81 32.82
C CYS A 48 -7.56 -22.52 31.64
N LEU A 49 -7.78 -21.43 30.91
CA LEU A 49 -6.86 -21.00 29.81
C LEU A 49 -5.51 -20.51 30.35
N THR A 50 -5.44 -19.91 31.53
CA THR A 50 -4.18 -19.43 32.13
C THR A 50 -3.34 -20.53 32.77
N LEU A 51 -3.92 -21.72 33.02
CA LEU A 51 -3.19 -22.87 33.57
C LEU A 51 -2.55 -23.78 32.51
N ILE A 52 -2.87 -23.59 31.24
CA ILE A 52 -2.32 -24.37 30.11
C ILE A 52 -1.05 -23.73 29.52
N THR A 53 -0.76 -22.45 29.81
CA THR A 53 0.43 -21.73 29.31
C THR A 53 1.64 -21.74 30.21
N GLY A 54 1.65 -22.54 31.26
CA GLY A 54 2.68 -22.54 32.31
C GLY A 54 3.53 -23.79 32.43
N CYS A 55 3.91 -24.49 31.35
CA CYS A 55 4.96 -25.54 31.40
C CYS A 55 5.48 -25.85 30.00
N PHE A 56 6.45 -25.08 29.52
CA PHE A 56 7.55 -25.60 28.67
C PHE A 56 8.68 -24.57 28.68
N GLY A 57 9.64 -24.87 29.57
CA GLY A 57 10.93 -24.19 29.62
C GLY A 57 11.93 -24.89 28.72
N GLY A 58 12.76 -24.11 28.13
CA GLY A 58 13.79 -24.20 27.17
C GLY A 58 14.65 -25.44 26.96
N LYS A 59 15.16 -25.52 25.74
CA LYS A 59 16.59 -25.78 25.45
C LYS A 59 16.84 -25.53 23.95
N GLU A 60 17.88 -24.77 23.70
CA GLU A 60 18.54 -24.65 22.40
C GLU A 60 19.03 -26.01 21.89
N SER A 61 18.90 -26.21 20.56
CA SER A 61 19.83 -27.03 19.79
C SER A 61 19.71 -26.78 18.30
N THR A 62 20.84 -26.53 17.72
CA THR A 62 21.21 -26.34 16.31
C THR A 62 20.75 -27.47 15.38
N PRO A 63 20.63 -27.26 14.09
CA PRO A 63 20.05 -28.22 13.14
C PRO A 63 21.07 -29.19 12.61
N ALA A 64 20.69 -30.46 12.50
CA ALA A 64 21.40 -31.47 11.75
C ALA A 64 20.53 -32.02 10.62
N ASN A 65 21.09 -31.98 9.42
CA ASN A 65 20.66 -32.66 8.19
C ASN A 65 20.41 -34.16 8.39
N SER A 66 19.35 -34.70 7.85
CA SER A 66 19.45 -36.02 7.24
C SER A 66 18.25 -36.31 6.31
N SER A 67 18.61 -36.58 5.09
CA SER A 67 17.82 -37.20 4.02
C SER A 67 17.40 -38.61 4.38
N THR A 68 16.20 -39.04 4.05
CA THR A 68 15.93 -40.40 3.58
C THR A 68 14.78 -40.44 2.58
N ASN A 69 15.15 -41.00 1.49
CA ASN A 69 14.41 -41.38 0.31
C ASN A 69 13.56 -42.62 0.60
N THR A 70 12.33 -42.68 0.10
CA THR A 70 11.75 -43.94 -0.36
C THR A 70 10.75 -43.69 -1.48
N GLY A 71 11.09 -44.23 -2.63
CA GLY A 71 10.31 -44.13 -3.84
C GLY A 71 9.07 -45.01 -3.86
N ASN A 72 8.18 -44.71 -4.75
CA ASN A 72 7.48 -45.75 -5.52
C ASN A 72 7.15 -45.26 -6.93
N GLN A 73 7.48 -46.12 -7.89
CA GLN A 73 7.24 -45.96 -9.32
C GLN A 73 5.75 -46.13 -9.64
N ASN A 74 5.23 -45.33 -10.55
CA ASN A 74 4.39 -45.96 -11.59
C ASN A 74 4.39 -45.14 -12.91
N SER A 75 4.58 -45.89 -13.98
CA SER A 75 4.71 -45.46 -15.37
C SER A 75 3.39 -44.95 -15.93
N GLY A 76 3.44 -43.88 -16.70
CA GLY A 76 2.38 -43.46 -17.60
C GLY A 76 2.92 -42.47 -18.64
N ASN A 77 3.20 -43.01 -19.81
CA ASN A 77 3.65 -42.30 -20.98
C ASN A 77 2.61 -41.32 -21.49
N GLN A 78 2.89 -40.03 -21.49
CA GLN A 78 2.21 -39.06 -22.37
C GLN A 78 3.25 -38.02 -22.84
N THR A 79 3.49 -38.06 -24.11
CA THR A 79 4.19 -37.03 -24.89
C THR A 79 3.45 -35.72 -24.76
N ASN A 80 4.09 -34.75 -24.08
CA ASN A 80 3.73 -33.35 -24.16
C ASN A 80 4.93 -32.58 -24.67
N THR A 81 4.79 -31.99 -25.84
CA THR A 81 5.60 -30.89 -26.34
C THR A 81 5.42 -29.74 -25.37
N GLY A 82 6.31 -29.64 -24.41
CA GLY A 82 6.36 -28.54 -23.46
C GLY A 82 7.30 -27.47 -23.99
N ASP A 83 6.76 -26.30 -24.09
CA ASP A 83 7.48 -25.03 -24.22
C ASP A 83 8.60 -25.00 -23.15
N GLN A 84 9.83 -24.92 -23.57
CA GLN A 84 10.98 -24.80 -22.67
C GLN A 84 11.05 -23.35 -22.20
N THR A 85 10.43 -23.05 -21.06
CA THR A 85 10.74 -21.85 -20.31
C THR A 85 12.14 -22.02 -19.69
N GLU A 86 13.07 -21.12 -20.06
CA GLU A 86 14.33 -20.92 -19.36
C GLU A 86 14.11 -20.96 -17.85
N ALA A 87 14.99 -21.63 -17.11
CA ALA A 87 14.94 -21.64 -15.66
C ALA A 87 15.26 -20.23 -15.17
N LYS A 88 14.22 -19.42 -14.94
CA LYS A 88 14.36 -18.14 -14.24
C LYS A 88 14.91 -18.45 -12.85
N GLY A 89 15.91 -17.68 -12.40
CA GLY A 89 16.40 -17.74 -11.02
C GLY A 89 15.27 -17.59 -9.98
N ASP A 90 15.59 -17.68 -8.70
CA ASP A 90 14.61 -17.49 -7.64
C ASP A 90 13.88 -16.15 -7.82
N PRO A 91 12.56 -16.11 -7.61
CA PRO A 91 11.78 -14.90 -7.79
C PRO A 91 12.21 -13.80 -6.83
N VAL A 92 12.22 -12.56 -7.31
CA VAL A 92 12.43 -11.38 -6.47
C VAL A 92 11.16 -11.13 -5.65
N ILE A 93 11.31 -11.03 -4.33
CA ILE A 93 10.19 -10.72 -3.45
C ILE A 93 9.97 -9.20 -3.44
N ILE A 94 8.75 -8.75 -3.79
CA ILE A 94 8.27 -7.38 -3.62
C ILE A 94 7.18 -7.38 -2.54
N ARG A 95 7.39 -6.56 -1.50
CA ARG A 95 6.52 -6.50 -0.33
C ARG A 95 5.50 -5.36 -0.46
N PHE A 96 4.22 -5.70 -0.45
CA PHE A 96 3.12 -4.77 -0.41
C PHE A 96 2.60 -4.65 1.03
N GLY A 97 2.68 -3.45 1.60
CA GLY A 97 2.18 -3.18 2.95
C GLY A 97 0.67 -3.03 2.99
N THR A 98 0.05 -3.44 4.08
CA THR A 98 -1.39 -3.32 4.27
C THR A 98 -1.78 -3.12 5.74
N HIS A 99 -2.94 -2.47 5.96
CA HIS A 99 -3.63 -2.40 7.25
C HIS A 99 -4.55 -3.60 7.50
N TRP A 100 -5.01 -4.25 6.42
CA TRP A 100 -6.05 -5.29 6.46
C TRP A 100 -5.65 -6.48 5.60
N GLN A 101 -4.72 -7.27 6.10
CA GLN A 101 -4.22 -8.43 5.36
C GLN A 101 -5.37 -9.34 4.92
N GLN A 102 -6.39 -9.51 5.75
CA GLN A 102 -7.58 -10.30 5.40
C GLN A 102 -8.34 -9.78 4.17
N GLY A 103 -8.27 -8.48 3.89
CA GLY A 103 -8.93 -7.86 2.73
C GLY A 103 -8.03 -7.70 1.51
N ASP A 104 -6.71 -7.79 1.69
CA ASP A 104 -5.74 -7.50 0.64
C ASP A 104 -4.97 -8.73 0.16
N ASP A 105 -4.65 -9.65 1.06
CA ASP A 105 -3.91 -10.87 0.73
C ASP A 105 -4.87 -12.01 0.32
N PRO A 106 -4.86 -12.45 -0.94
CA PRO A 106 -5.74 -13.53 -1.40
C PRO A 106 -5.39 -14.88 -0.76
N GLU A 107 -4.21 -15.01 -0.16
CA GLU A 107 -3.75 -16.22 0.52
C GLU A 107 -4.07 -16.21 2.01
N TRP A 108 -4.50 -15.07 2.55
CA TRP A 108 -4.88 -14.98 3.95
C TRP A 108 -6.07 -15.90 4.27
N ARG A 109 -6.00 -16.52 5.42
CA ARG A 109 -7.07 -17.33 5.99
C ARG A 109 -7.29 -16.96 7.44
N ASP A 110 -8.54 -16.91 7.85
CA ASP A 110 -8.89 -16.71 9.26
C ASP A 110 -8.24 -17.81 10.13
N PRO A 111 -7.46 -17.46 11.13
CA PRO A 111 -6.71 -18.44 11.91
C PRO A 111 -7.61 -19.38 12.76
N VAL A 112 -8.89 -19.04 12.91
CA VAL A 112 -9.85 -19.83 13.70
C VAL A 112 -10.75 -20.66 12.80
N THR A 113 -11.28 -20.06 11.72
CA THR A 113 -12.28 -20.72 10.85
C THR A 113 -11.63 -21.32 9.60
N GLY A 114 -10.45 -20.86 9.20
CA GLY A 114 -9.81 -21.24 7.93
C GLY A 114 -10.44 -20.59 6.69
N GLU A 115 -11.44 -19.74 6.87
CA GLU A 115 -12.16 -19.09 5.77
C GLU A 115 -11.31 -17.93 5.17
N PRO A 116 -11.45 -17.67 3.86
CA PRO A 116 -10.81 -16.52 3.22
C PRO A 116 -11.42 -15.21 3.74
N GLY A 117 -10.60 -14.14 3.76
CA GLY A 117 -11.03 -12.80 4.20
C GLY A 117 -11.75 -12.00 3.13
N MET A 118 -11.76 -12.43 1.88
CA MET A 118 -12.36 -11.72 0.76
C MET A 118 -13.34 -12.61 -0.04
N GLN A 119 -14.16 -11.97 -0.85
CA GLN A 119 -15.11 -12.66 -1.71
C GLN A 119 -14.38 -13.53 -2.77
N PRO A 120 -15.00 -14.67 -3.20
CA PRO A 120 -14.33 -15.63 -4.10
C PRO A 120 -13.86 -15.05 -5.45
N ASP A 121 -14.62 -14.13 -6.04
CA ASP A 121 -14.26 -13.43 -7.28
C ASP A 121 -13.05 -12.51 -7.10
N GLN A 122 -13.01 -11.74 -6.02
CA GLN A 122 -11.88 -10.90 -5.65
C GLN A 122 -10.63 -11.75 -5.39
N MET A 123 -10.78 -12.83 -4.62
CA MET A 123 -9.69 -13.75 -4.34
C MET A 123 -9.13 -14.36 -5.64
N ASN A 124 -10.00 -14.85 -6.53
CA ASN A 124 -9.60 -15.42 -7.81
C ASN A 124 -8.87 -14.40 -8.70
N ALA A 125 -9.36 -13.16 -8.77
CA ALA A 125 -8.72 -12.10 -9.56
C ALA A 125 -7.31 -11.78 -9.04
N ARG A 126 -7.15 -11.68 -7.71
CA ARG A 126 -5.87 -11.38 -7.07
C ARG A 126 -4.88 -12.55 -7.14
N MET A 127 -5.34 -13.80 -7.06
CA MET A 127 -4.49 -14.97 -7.28
C MET A 127 -3.96 -15.02 -8.70
N LYS A 128 -4.82 -14.79 -9.71
CA LYS A 128 -4.38 -14.68 -11.10
C LYS A 128 -3.37 -13.55 -11.31
N ALA A 129 -3.53 -12.45 -10.61
CA ALA A 129 -2.61 -11.33 -10.67
C ALA A 129 -1.22 -11.70 -10.10
N LYS A 130 -1.17 -12.41 -8.96
CA LYS A 130 0.10 -12.94 -8.42
C LYS A 130 0.77 -13.90 -9.41
N GLU A 131 0.01 -14.80 -10.01
CA GLU A 131 0.51 -15.73 -11.03
C GLU A 131 1.05 -14.99 -12.26
N ALA A 132 0.37 -13.95 -12.75
CA ALA A 132 0.82 -13.14 -13.88
C ALA A 132 2.13 -12.41 -13.56
N VAL A 133 2.23 -11.77 -12.38
CA VAL A 133 3.42 -11.07 -11.94
C VAL A 133 4.61 -12.03 -11.79
N LEU A 134 4.40 -13.20 -11.20
CA LEU A 134 5.43 -14.23 -11.10
C LEU A 134 5.89 -14.71 -12.48
N LYS A 135 4.95 -14.99 -13.38
CA LYS A 135 5.24 -15.50 -14.72
C LYS A 135 6.00 -14.48 -15.57
N GLU A 136 5.54 -13.23 -15.59
CA GLU A 136 6.06 -12.22 -16.53
C GLU A 136 7.32 -11.52 -16.00
N LEU A 137 7.33 -11.20 -14.69
CA LEU A 137 8.41 -10.40 -14.09
C LEU A 137 9.37 -11.22 -13.21
N ASN A 138 9.12 -12.50 -12.98
CA ASN A 138 9.81 -13.32 -11.98
C ASN A 138 9.78 -12.66 -10.58
N VAL A 139 8.62 -12.11 -10.21
CA VAL A 139 8.39 -11.42 -8.92
C VAL A 139 7.32 -12.15 -8.14
N GLU A 140 7.60 -12.41 -6.86
CA GLU A 140 6.61 -12.85 -5.89
C GLU A 140 6.11 -11.66 -5.08
N ILE A 141 4.80 -11.39 -5.09
CA ILE A 141 4.19 -10.37 -4.25
C ILE A 141 3.87 -10.97 -2.88
N GLN A 142 4.41 -10.37 -1.83
CA GLN A 142 4.08 -10.68 -0.44
C GLN A 142 3.33 -9.50 0.19
N TRP A 143 2.17 -9.78 0.79
CA TRP A 143 1.43 -8.82 1.58
C TRP A 143 1.93 -8.84 3.03
N VAL A 144 2.29 -7.67 3.55
CA VAL A 144 2.85 -7.48 4.88
C VAL A 144 1.92 -6.62 5.71
N GLN A 145 1.33 -7.20 6.75
CA GLN A 145 0.51 -6.47 7.72
C GLN A 145 1.42 -5.53 8.55
N TYR A 146 1.04 -4.26 8.65
CA TYR A 146 1.75 -3.35 9.57
C TYR A 146 1.58 -3.82 11.01
N PRO A 147 2.69 -3.86 11.79
CA PRO A 147 2.63 -4.34 13.18
C PRO A 147 1.94 -3.36 14.13
N GLY A 148 1.90 -2.07 13.80
CA GLY A 148 1.34 -1.01 14.64
C GLY A 148 0.74 0.15 13.86
N ASP A 149 1.04 1.38 14.27
CA ASP A 149 0.63 2.59 13.54
C ASP A 149 1.50 2.75 12.29
N VAL A 150 0.87 2.77 11.13
CA VAL A 150 1.55 2.84 9.83
C VAL A 150 2.51 4.02 9.73
N ARG A 151 2.17 5.16 10.35
CA ARG A 151 3.02 6.36 10.30
C ARG A 151 4.33 6.14 11.04
N GLU A 152 4.28 5.52 12.21
CA GLU A 152 5.47 5.19 12.98
C GLU A 152 6.27 4.06 12.35
N ASP A 153 5.58 3.00 11.89
CA ASP A 153 6.24 1.81 11.34
C ASP A 153 7.00 2.14 10.06
N LEU A 154 6.38 2.87 9.12
CA LEU A 154 7.04 3.27 7.88
C LEU A 154 8.18 4.25 8.13
N LEU A 155 7.94 5.30 8.95
CA LEU A 155 8.99 6.28 9.25
C LEU A 155 10.21 5.62 9.91
N LYS A 156 9.99 4.77 10.92
CA LYS A 156 11.08 4.05 11.60
C LYS A 156 11.86 3.15 10.65
N SER A 157 11.17 2.46 9.74
CA SER A 157 11.80 1.54 8.80
C SER A 157 12.66 2.26 7.76
N VAL A 158 12.19 3.40 7.24
CA VAL A 158 12.98 4.23 6.31
C VAL A 158 14.17 4.86 7.03
N LEU A 159 13.97 5.41 8.24
CA LEU A 159 15.06 5.97 9.04
C LEU A 159 16.11 4.92 9.45
N ALA A 160 15.70 3.66 9.60
CA ALA A 160 16.61 2.55 9.89
C ALA A 160 17.32 2.02 8.63
N ASN A 161 17.01 2.57 7.46
CA ASN A 161 17.46 2.04 6.17
C ASN A 161 17.11 0.56 5.96
N ASP A 162 15.98 0.13 6.51
CA ASP A 162 15.43 -1.21 6.36
C ASP A 162 13.92 -1.11 6.14
N PRO A 163 13.47 -0.67 4.96
CA PRO A 163 12.06 -0.52 4.65
C PRO A 163 11.31 -1.85 4.85
N ILE A 164 10.30 -1.85 5.72
CA ILE A 164 9.51 -3.06 6.01
C ILE A 164 8.70 -3.52 4.80
N VAL A 165 8.41 -2.62 3.87
CA VAL A 165 7.70 -2.87 2.62
C VAL A 165 8.32 -2.07 1.48
N ASP A 166 8.09 -2.49 0.25
CA ASP A 166 8.53 -1.77 -0.94
C ASP A 166 7.44 -0.78 -1.42
N VAL A 167 6.19 -1.21 -1.37
CA VAL A 167 5.01 -0.41 -1.72
C VAL A 167 4.07 -0.40 -0.53
N ALA A 168 3.82 0.77 0.02
CA ALA A 168 3.04 0.96 1.24
C ALA A 168 1.59 1.36 0.92
N LEU A 169 0.59 0.63 1.42
CA LEU A 169 -0.80 1.07 1.44
C LEU A 169 -1.02 2.05 2.58
N LEU A 170 -1.56 3.20 2.27
CA LEU A 170 -1.74 4.34 3.17
C LEU A 170 -3.21 4.73 3.23
N TRP A 171 -3.77 4.85 4.43
CA TRP A 171 -5.07 5.49 4.58
C TRP A 171 -4.92 7.03 4.59
N GLY A 172 -5.98 7.75 4.17
CA GLY A 172 -5.96 9.19 3.94
C GLY A 172 -5.31 10.01 5.06
N GLY A 173 -5.61 9.69 6.33
CA GLY A 173 -5.04 10.41 7.48
C GLY A 173 -3.53 10.24 7.70
N SER A 174 -2.90 9.29 7.04
CA SER A 174 -1.44 9.07 7.12
C SER A 174 -0.66 9.72 5.98
N GLN A 175 -1.30 9.95 4.84
CA GLN A 175 -0.64 10.41 3.60
C GLN A 175 0.10 11.74 3.78
N GLY A 176 -0.62 12.79 4.20
CA GLY A 176 -0.04 14.13 4.35
C GLY A 176 1.07 14.18 5.39
N THR A 177 0.90 13.49 6.53
CA THR A 177 1.91 13.42 7.59
C THR A 177 3.21 12.78 7.09
N LEU A 178 3.10 11.65 6.40
CA LEU A 178 4.25 10.91 5.88
C LEU A 178 4.89 11.59 4.67
N LEU A 179 4.09 12.26 3.82
CA LEU A 179 4.61 13.08 2.74
C LEU A 179 5.49 14.22 3.30
N GLY A 180 5.06 14.85 4.39
CA GLY A 180 5.86 15.86 5.08
C GLY A 180 7.15 15.34 5.73
N GLN A 181 7.29 14.05 5.92
CA GLN A 181 8.53 13.39 6.35
C GLN A 181 9.45 13.01 5.18
N ASN A 182 9.02 13.28 3.94
CA ASN A 182 9.79 13.03 2.71
C ASN A 182 10.27 11.57 2.54
N ILE A 183 9.46 10.59 2.98
CA ILE A 183 9.82 9.17 2.95
C ILE A 183 9.37 8.44 1.68
N PHE A 184 8.67 9.13 0.76
CA PHE A 184 8.15 8.54 -0.46
C PHE A 184 9.00 8.90 -1.68
N GLN A 185 9.18 7.92 -2.55
CA GLN A 185 9.85 8.09 -3.83
C GLN A 185 8.97 8.94 -4.77
N PRO A 186 9.48 10.02 -5.39
CA PRO A 186 8.80 10.68 -6.51
C PRO A 186 8.65 9.72 -7.69
N LEU A 187 7.49 9.72 -8.34
CA LEU A 187 7.14 8.73 -9.37
C LEU A 187 7.24 9.28 -10.81
N ASP A 188 7.53 10.57 -11.00
CA ASP A 188 7.48 11.21 -12.31
C ASP A 188 8.47 10.61 -13.31
N GLU A 189 9.67 10.21 -12.88
CA GLU A 189 10.64 9.55 -13.75
C GLU A 189 10.21 8.13 -14.19
N TYR A 190 9.23 7.54 -13.50
CA TYR A 190 8.67 6.21 -13.77
C TYR A 190 7.30 6.28 -14.45
N ALA A 191 6.79 7.47 -14.80
CA ALA A 191 5.47 7.65 -15.40
C ALA A 191 5.28 6.81 -16.69
N TYR A 192 6.38 6.56 -17.41
CA TYR A 192 6.38 5.71 -18.61
C TYR A 192 5.87 4.28 -18.38
N ILE A 193 5.90 3.79 -17.13
CA ILE A 193 5.35 2.48 -16.78
C ILE A 193 3.82 2.45 -16.94
N PHE A 194 3.17 3.62 -16.83
CA PHE A 194 1.72 3.81 -16.83
C PHE A 194 1.22 4.52 -18.10
N GLU A 195 1.97 4.48 -19.21
CA GLU A 195 1.58 5.15 -20.47
C GLU A 195 0.39 4.47 -21.18
N ASP A 196 0.08 3.20 -20.86
CA ASP A 196 -1.12 2.57 -21.38
C ASP A 196 -2.35 3.33 -20.88
N PRO A 197 -3.23 3.84 -21.79
CA PRO A 197 -4.41 4.59 -21.38
C PRO A 197 -5.33 3.85 -20.38
N ASP A 198 -5.37 2.52 -20.47
CA ASP A 198 -6.16 1.70 -19.55
C ASP A 198 -5.52 1.53 -18.17
N ASP A 199 -4.23 1.82 -18.02
CA ASP A 199 -3.49 1.75 -16.76
C ASP A 199 -3.11 3.15 -16.20
N ALA A 200 -3.25 4.22 -17.00
CA ALA A 200 -2.81 5.58 -16.65
C ALA A 200 -3.46 6.11 -15.35
N TRP A 201 -4.69 5.70 -15.07
CA TRP A 201 -5.41 6.07 -13.85
C TRP A 201 -4.74 5.55 -12.56
N MET A 202 -3.84 4.56 -12.65
CA MET A 202 -3.13 4.01 -11.49
C MET A 202 -2.09 4.98 -10.92
N LEU A 203 -1.58 5.90 -11.75
CA LEU A 203 -0.66 6.94 -11.29
C LEU A 203 -1.49 8.09 -10.70
N GLY A 204 -1.24 8.42 -9.44
CA GLY A 204 -1.95 9.49 -8.74
C GLY A 204 -1.63 10.89 -9.28
N ASP A 205 -2.38 11.86 -8.79
CA ASP A 205 -2.24 13.25 -9.19
C ASP A 205 -0.93 13.87 -8.67
N GLU A 206 -0.50 14.94 -9.34
CA GLU A 206 0.64 15.73 -8.91
C GLU A 206 0.30 16.48 -7.61
N MET A 207 1.21 16.42 -6.65
CA MET A 207 1.13 17.12 -5.37
C MET A 207 2.47 17.79 -5.06
N PHE A 208 2.43 19.09 -4.79
CA PHE A 208 3.64 19.88 -4.47
C PHE A 208 4.75 19.76 -5.53
N GLY A 209 4.38 19.61 -6.81
CA GLY A 209 5.29 19.60 -7.96
C GLY A 209 5.79 18.22 -8.37
N ALA A 210 5.30 17.14 -7.77
CA ALA A 210 5.62 15.76 -8.19
C ALA A 210 4.49 14.79 -7.84
N ARG A 211 4.53 13.59 -8.41
CA ARG A 211 3.63 12.48 -8.08
C ARG A 211 4.31 11.55 -7.09
N TYR A 212 3.60 11.22 -6.01
CA TYR A 212 4.11 10.34 -4.94
C TYR A 212 3.24 9.11 -4.73
N PHE A 213 1.99 9.15 -5.18
CA PHE A 213 1.00 8.12 -4.87
C PHE A 213 0.55 7.36 -6.11
N LEU A 214 0.17 6.11 -5.85
CA LEU A 214 -0.51 5.22 -6.77
C LEU A 214 -1.94 5.03 -6.28
N ASN A 215 -2.92 5.13 -7.18
CA ASN A 215 -4.32 4.99 -6.83
C ASN A 215 -4.65 3.52 -6.52
N TYR A 216 -5.21 3.28 -5.33
CA TYR A 216 -5.63 1.96 -4.91
C TYR A 216 -6.96 1.62 -5.57
N ILE A 217 -6.98 0.54 -6.34
CA ILE A 217 -8.09 0.23 -7.25
C ILE A 217 -9.45 0.11 -6.56
N LEU A 218 -9.49 -0.41 -5.32
CA LEU A 218 -10.75 -0.62 -4.62
C LEU A 218 -11.36 0.69 -4.10
N ASP A 219 -10.58 1.75 -4.01
CA ASP A 219 -11.03 3.06 -3.54
C ASP A 219 -11.37 4.03 -4.67
N PHE A 220 -11.14 3.65 -5.92
CA PHE A 220 -11.41 4.51 -7.07
C PHE A 220 -12.90 4.85 -7.23
N VAL A 221 -13.78 4.00 -6.72
CA VAL A 221 -15.24 4.23 -6.66
C VAL A 221 -15.71 4.56 -5.24
N ASN A 222 -14.81 5.04 -4.38
CA ASN A 222 -15.14 5.43 -3.03
C ASN A 222 -15.81 6.80 -2.99
N VAL A 223 -17.05 6.82 -3.41
CA VAL A 223 -17.91 8.01 -3.37
C VAL A 223 -18.72 8.02 -2.07
N TRP A 224 -19.09 9.23 -1.64
CA TRP A 224 -19.95 9.44 -0.48
C TRP A 224 -21.30 9.99 -0.92
N PRO A 225 -22.13 9.20 -1.63
CA PRO A 225 -23.40 9.68 -2.13
C PRO A 225 -24.35 10.03 -1.00
N LEU A 226 -25.33 10.84 -1.31
CA LEU A 226 -26.50 11.02 -0.47
C LEU A 226 -27.41 9.81 -0.68
N VAL A 227 -27.64 9.02 0.40
CA VAL A 227 -28.57 7.89 0.40
C VAL A 227 -29.82 8.23 1.21
N TYR A 228 -30.93 7.59 0.89
CA TYR A 228 -32.21 7.82 1.56
C TYR A 228 -33.05 6.56 1.67
N ASN A 229 -33.87 6.47 2.71
CA ASN A 229 -34.80 5.36 2.93
C ASN A 229 -36.08 5.60 2.11
N ILE A 230 -36.31 4.76 1.10
CA ILE A 230 -37.43 4.85 0.18
C ILE A 230 -38.76 4.70 0.92
N ASN A 231 -38.86 3.69 1.79
CA ASN A 231 -40.08 3.40 2.54
C ASN A 231 -40.46 4.51 3.50
N TYR A 232 -39.48 5.28 3.97
CA TYR A 232 -39.75 6.45 4.80
C TYR A 232 -40.29 7.62 3.95
N LEU A 233 -39.75 7.83 2.76
CA LEU A 233 -40.26 8.87 1.86
C LEU A 233 -41.67 8.57 1.39
N ASP A 234 -42.05 7.31 1.18
CA ASP A 234 -43.38 6.87 0.77
C ASP A 234 -44.47 7.18 1.81
N GLN A 235 -44.08 7.36 3.06
CA GLN A 235 -45.01 7.72 4.14
C GLN A 235 -45.32 9.23 4.17
N VAL A 236 -44.53 10.08 3.50
CA VAL A 236 -44.65 11.53 3.54
C VAL A 236 -45.57 12.03 2.42
N ASP A 237 -46.85 12.24 2.72
CA ASP A 237 -47.85 12.65 1.71
C ASP A 237 -47.48 13.98 1.03
N ALA A 238 -46.79 14.88 1.72
CA ALA A 238 -46.34 16.15 1.15
C ALA A 238 -45.28 15.99 0.03
N LEU A 239 -44.71 14.79 -0.17
CA LEU A 239 -43.80 14.47 -1.26
C LEU A 239 -44.49 13.80 -2.45
N LYS A 240 -45.82 13.61 -2.42
CA LYS A 240 -46.56 12.95 -3.47
C LYS A 240 -47.15 13.91 -4.47
N VAL A 241 -47.05 13.57 -5.75
CA VAL A 241 -47.74 14.20 -6.88
C VAL A 241 -48.61 13.14 -7.54
N ASP A 242 -49.90 13.41 -7.68
CA ASP A 242 -50.90 12.45 -8.21
C ASP A 242 -50.86 11.08 -7.49
N GLY A 243 -50.62 11.10 -6.16
CA GLY A 243 -50.57 9.94 -5.31
C GLY A 243 -49.26 9.12 -5.38
N LYS A 244 -48.28 9.55 -6.18
CA LYS A 244 -46.96 8.91 -6.31
C LYS A 244 -45.89 9.74 -5.63
N THR A 245 -45.03 9.08 -4.85
CA THR A 245 -43.87 9.72 -4.25
C THR A 245 -42.91 10.22 -5.35
N VAL A 246 -42.47 11.47 -5.26
CA VAL A 246 -41.42 12.03 -6.11
C VAL A 246 -40.12 11.87 -5.31
N TYR A 247 -39.24 11.02 -5.79
CA TYR A 247 -37.98 10.73 -5.11
C TYR A 247 -36.87 11.74 -5.48
N PRO A 248 -35.82 11.86 -4.70
CA PRO A 248 -34.68 12.73 -5.01
C PRO A 248 -34.05 12.47 -6.37
N HIS A 249 -33.90 11.20 -6.79
CA HIS A 249 -33.37 10.86 -8.12
C HIS A 249 -34.30 11.27 -9.27
N ASP A 250 -35.63 11.33 -9.07
CA ASP A 250 -36.56 11.87 -10.07
C ASP A 250 -36.30 13.36 -10.31
N LEU A 251 -36.07 14.11 -9.22
CA LEU A 251 -35.74 15.53 -9.32
C LEU A 251 -34.37 15.72 -9.98
N TRP A 252 -33.40 14.89 -9.64
CA TRP A 252 -32.07 14.91 -10.26
C TRP A 252 -32.13 14.68 -11.78
N LYS A 253 -32.85 13.65 -12.22
CA LYS A 253 -33.04 13.36 -13.65
C LYS A 253 -33.71 14.51 -14.42
N ARG A 254 -34.61 15.24 -13.78
CA ARG A 254 -35.27 16.43 -14.38
C ARG A 254 -34.43 17.70 -14.27
N GLY A 255 -33.23 17.64 -13.65
CA GLY A 255 -32.43 18.84 -13.40
C GLY A 255 -33.02 19.78 -12.35
N GLU A 256 -33.90 19.27 -11.48
CA GLU A 256 -34.60 20.01 -10.43
C GLU A 256 -34.03 19.79 -9.05
N TRP A 257 -32.98 18.94 -8.91
CA TRP A 257 -32.34 18.61 -7.63
C TRP A 257 -31.34 19.69 -7.23
N THR A 258 -31.84 20.69 -6.51
CA THR A 258 -31.10 21.88 -6.08
C THR A 258 -31.06 22.02 -4.56
N TRP A 259 -30.25 22.94 -4.04
CA TRP A 259 -30.20 23.24 -2.59
C TRP A 259 -31.54 23.65 -2.04
N SER A 260 -32.32 24.47 -2.76
CA SER A 260 -33.67 24.86 -2.31
C SER A 260 -34.63 23.67 -2.35
N ALA A 261 -34.56 22.83 -3.38
CA ALA A 261 -35.37 21.60 -3.48
C ALA A 261 -35.06 20.63 -2.32
N PHE A 262 -33.78 20.41 -2.02
CA PHE A 262 -33.39 19.54 -0.91
C PHE A 262 -33.82 20.10 0.44
N ARG A 263 -33.65 21.39 0.67
CA ARG A 263 -34.15 22.06 1.88
C ARG A 263 -35.65 21.90 2.06
N ASP A 264 -36.45 22.11 1.01
CA ASP A 264 -37.91 21.90 1.01
C ASP A 264 -38.24 20.44 1.31
N TYR A 265 -37.49 19.53 0.70
CA TYR A 265 -37.62 18.09 0.91
C TYR A 265 -37.38 17.70 2.37
N LEU A 266 -36.25 18.15 2.93
CA LEU A 266 -35.91 17.93 4.32
C LEU A 266 -36.92 18.55 5.31
N THR A 267 -37.49 19.72 4.97
CA THR A 267 -38.52 20.37 5.77
C THR A 267 -39.76 19.49 5.86
N LYS A 268 -40.27 19.01 4.73
CA LYS A 268 -41.43 18.09 4.69
C LYS A 268 -41.20 16.79 5.44
N VAL A 269 -40.02 16.23 5.31
CA VAL A 269 -39.61 15.01 6.02
C VAL A 269 -39.51 15.27 7.52
N ASN A 270 -38.88 16.36 7.93
CA ASN A 270 -38.71 16.72 9.34
C ASN A 270 -40.08 16.98 10.02
N GLU A 271 -40.99 17.67 9.36
CA GLU A 271 -42.35 17.91 9.85
C GLU A 271 -43.12 16.59 10.05
N TYR A 272 -43.00 15.65 9.08
CA TYR A 272 -43.68 14.36 9.14
C TYR A 272 -43.12 13.45 10.28
N TYR A 273 -41.82 13.49 10.50
CA TYR A 273 -41.13 12.64 11.48
C TYR A 273 -40.92 13.30 12.87
N ALA A 274 -41.32 14.55 13.07
CA ALA A 274 -41.04 15.33 14.26
C ALA A 274 -41.31 14.64 15.64
N ASN A 275 -42.26 13.70 15.66
CA ASN A 275 -42.63 12.96 16.86
C ASN A 275 -42.58 11.43 16.68
N LYS A 276 -41.85 10.96 15.69
CA LYS A 276 -41.74 9.53 15.41
C LYS A 276 -40.37 9.01 15.84
N MET A 277 -40.39 7.80 16.37
CA MET A 277 -39.18 7.12 16.86
C MET A 277 -38.75 6.06 15.89
N SER A 278 -37.46 5.75 15.92
CA SER A 278 -36.87 4.64 15.15
C SER A 278 -37.60 3.32 15.48
N PRO A 279 -37.84 2.48 14.47
CA PRO A 279 -38.45 1.17 14.69
C PRO A 279 -37.54 0.20 15.44
N VAL A 280 -36.24 0.44 15.43
CA VAL A 280 -35.21 -0.39 16.08
C VAL A 280 -34.85 0.17 17.46
N ARG A 281 -34.58 1.47 17.51
CA ARG A 281 -34.28 2.18 18.77
C ARG A 281 -35.45 3.09 19.14
N THR A 282 -36.43 2.51 19.81
CA THR A 282 -37.69 3.14 20.10
C THR A 282 -37.64 4.35 21.08
N ASP A 283 -36.46 4.64 21.57
CA ASP A 283 -36.11 5.81 22.38
C ASP A 283 -35.42 6.94 21.59
N VAL A 284 -35.09 6.68 20.30
CA VAL A 284 -34.39 7.64 19.43
C VAL A 284 -35.35 8.21 18.39
N PRO A 285 -35.49 9.56 18.31
CA PRO A 285 -36.33 10.21 17.30
C PRO A 285 -35.69 10.09 15.89
N ILE A 286 -36.56 9.93 14.87
CA ILE A 286 -36.15 9.92 13.48
C ILE A 286 -35.75 11.33 13.06
N LYS A 287 -34.60 11.47 12.43
CA LYS A 287 -34.07 12.71 11.87
C LYS A 287 -34.26 12.79 10.37
N ALA A 288 -34.46 13.99 9.84
CA ALA A 288 -34.54 14.15 8.38
C ALA A 288 -33.19 13.82 7.73
N PHE A 289 -32.11 14.39 8.21
CA PHE A 289 -30.75 14.17 7.68
C PHE A 289 -29.76 14.12 8.83
N GLN A 290 -29.08 12.99 8.98
CA GLN A 290 -28.01 12.80 9.95
C GLN A 290 -26.77 12.27 9.26
N THR A 291 -25.63 12.94 9.42
CA THR A 291 -24.41 12.66 8.66
C THR A 291 -23.17 13.25 9.31
N ASP A 292 -21.98 13.01 8.75
CA ASP A 292 -20.75 13.70 9.14
C ASP A 292 -20.65 15.03 8.35
N TYR A 293 -20.64 16.15 9.06
CA TYR A 293 -20.62 17.49 8.47
C TYR A 293 -19.41 17.75 7.57
N ARG A 294 -18.26 17.15 7.87
CA ARG A 294 -16.99 17.38 7.15
C ARG A 294 -17.10 16.95 5.71
N TYR A 295 -17.56 15.72 5.49
CA TYR A 295 -17.73 15.18 4.15
C TYR A 295 -18.90 15.79 3.41
N THR A 296 -19.98 16.11 4.14
CA THR A 296 -21.13 16.80 3.56
C THR A 296 -20.77 18.22 3.10
N ALA A 297 -19.94 18.93 3.88
CA ALA A 297 -19.45 20.25 3.47
C ALA A 297 -18.59 20.17 2.21
N LEU A 298 -17.69 19.18 2.10
CA LEU A 298 -16.92 18.97 0.87
C LEU A 298 -17.83 18.67 -0.33
N GLN A 299 -18.85 17.82 -0.17
CA GLN A 299 -19.83 17.58 -1.24
C GLN A 299 -20.55 18.86 -1.65
N ALA A 300 -20.96 19.69 -0.70
CA ALA A 300 -21.61 20.97 -1.00
C ALA A 300 -20.66 21.95 -1.72
N ILE A 301 -19.38 21.98 -1.31
CA ILE A 301 -18.34 22.82 -1.93
C ILE A 301 -18.14 22.44 -3.40
N HIS A 302 -17.93 21.15 -3.69
CA HIS A 302 -17.73 20.68 -5.05
C HIS A 302 -19.00 20.81 -5.91
N ALA A 303 -20.18 20.58 -5.33
CA ALA A 303 -21.44 20.82 -6.01
C ALA A 303 -21.64 22.31 -6.38
N ASN A 304 -20.97 23.22 -5.68
CA ASN A 304 -20.94 24.67 -5.96
C ASN A 304 -19.78 25.09 -6.90
N GLY A 305 -19.04 24.15 -7.43
CA GLY A 305 -17.86 24.42 -8.28
C GLY A 305 -16.67 24.99 -7.50
N GLY A 306 -16.68 24.88 -6.19
CA GLY A 306 -15.59 25.27 -5.30
C GLY A 306 -14.63 24.12 -5.00
N ALA A 307 -13.50 24.47 -4.40
CA ALA A 307 -12.53 23.53 -3.85
C ALA A 307 -11.88 24.18 -2.63
N VAL A 308 -11.47 23.38 -1.64
CA VAL A 308 -10.70 23.92 -0.50
C VAL A 308 -9.26 24.18 -0.90
N PHE A 309 -8.77 23.39 -1.84
CA PHE A 309 -7.46 23.55 -2.46
C PHE A 309 -7.57 23.33 -3.98
N ASN A 310 -6.99 24.27 -4.73
CA ASN A 310 -6.92 24.21 -6.20
C ASN A 310 -5.57 24.77 -6.67
N GLY A 311 -4.49 24.01 -6.45
CA GLY A 311 -3.13 24.47 -6.64
C GLY A 311 -2.66 25.53 -5.61
N SER A 312 -3.62 26.12 -4.90
CA SER A 312 -3.42 27.03 -3.76
C SER A 312 -4.58 26.85 -2.77
N LEU A 313 -4.44 27.36 -1.55
CA LEU A 313 -5.51 27.34 -0.55
C LEU A 313 -6.64 28.30 -0.99
N THR A 314 -7.80 27.73 -1.28
CA THR A 314 -9.02 28.43 -1.71
C THR A 314 -10.16 28.32 -0.72
N ALA A 315 -9.86 27.91 0.51
CA ALA A 315 -10.86 27.73 1.58
C ALA A 315 -11.65 29.02 1.91
N ASP A 316 -11.16 30.20 1.55
CA ASP A 316 -11.83 31.48 1.68
C ASP A 316 -12.53 31.96 0.39
N ALA A 317 -12.59 31.14 -0.66
CA ALA A 317 -13.27 31.48 -1.90
C ALA A 317 -14.80 31.60 -1.70
N PRO A 318 -15.48 32.43 -2.51
CA PRO A 318 -16.93 32.64 -2.38
C PRO A 318 -17.73 31.33 -2.46
N GLU A 319 -17.36 30.43 -3.36
CA GLU A 319 -18.03 29.15 -3.58
C GLU A 319 -17.95 28.24 -2.34
N VAL A 320 -16.80 28.26 -1.66
CA VAL A 320 -16.60 27.52 -0.41
C VAL A 320 -17.45 28.12 0.71
N LYS A 321 -17.40 29.42 0.87
CA LYS A 321 -18.18 30.14 1.90
C LYS A 321 -19.69 29.95 1.75
N GLU A 322 -20.17 29.99 0.52
CA GLU A 322 -21.57 29.80 0.15
C GLU A 322 -22.05 28.38 0.49
N ALA A 323 -21.22 27.38 0.17
CA ALA A 323 -21.50 26.00 0.50
C ALA A 323 -21.52 25.75 2.01
N VAL A 324 -20.56 26.31 2.76
CA VAL A 324 -20.53 26.20 4.22
C VAL A 324 -21.74 26.90 4.85
N ALA A 325 -22.13 28.08 4.31
CA ALA A 325 -23.33 28.79 4.77
C ALA A 325 -24.61 27.99 4.52
N TYR A 326 -24.68 27.24 3.41
CA TYR A 326 -25.79 26.35 3.13
C TYR A 326 -25.89 25.21 4.16
N ILE A 327 -24.77 24.60 4.52
CA ILE A 327 -24.74 23.56 5.56
C ILE A 327 -25.13 24.15 6.93
N ASP A 328 -24.62 25.33 7.29
CA ASP A 328 -24.99 26.04 8.53
C ASP A 328 -26.50 26.33 8.55
N ASP A 329 -27.10 26.73 7.44
CA ASP A 329 -28.54 26.94 7.32
C ASP A 329 -29.34 25.66 7.58
N LEU A 330 -28.93 24.52 7.02
CA LEU A 330 -29.60 23.25 7.29
C LEU A 330 -29.48 22.83 8.75
N MET A 331 -28.32 23.02 9.36
CA MET A 331 -28.08 22.68 10.77
C MET A 331 -28.83 23.61 11.70
N SER A 332 -28.80 24.93 11.48
CA SER A 332 -29.48 25.93 12.32
C SER A 332 -31.01 25.79 12.29
N LYS A 333 -31.55 25.23 11.21
CA LYS A 333 -33.00 24.92 11.09
C LYS A 333 -33.38 23.55 11.65
N GLY A 334 -32.40 22.78 12.15
CA GLY A 334 -32.63 21.42 12.65
C GLY A 334 -32.96 20.42 11.53
N LEU A 335 -32.70 20.75 10.29
CA LEU A 335 -32.91 19.87 9.13
C LEU A 335 -31.79 18.87 8.93
N MET A 336 -30.56 19.22 9.35
CA MET A 336 -29.38 18.38 9.37
C MET A 336 -28.83 18.28 10.79
N MET A 337 -28.43 17.08 11.17
CA MET A 337 -27.72 16.80 12.42
C MET A 337 -26.41 16.10 12.10
N SER A 338 -25.33 16.50 12.76
CA SER A 338 -24.08 15.75 12.67
C SER A 338 -23.97 14.72 13.78
N VAL A 339 -23.49 13.54 13.42
CA VAL A 339 -23.30 12.40 14.34
C VAL A 339 -22.06 12.51 15.21
N ARG A 340 -21.12 13.38 14.87
CA ARG A 340 -19.85 13.49 15.58
C ARG A 340 -19.99 14.07 16.98
N TYR A 341 -21.04 14.87 17.21
CA TYR A 341 -21.35 15.50 18.49
C TYR A 341 -22.70 14.99 19.00
N SER A 342 -22.83 13.66 19.14
CA SER A 342 -23.85 13.16 20.05
C SER A 342 -23.56 13.72 21.43
N ASP A 343 -24.57 13.98 22.23
CA ASP A 343 -24.48 14.54 23.59
C ASP A 343 -23.56 13.74 24.53
N ASP A 344 -23.01 12.63 24.11
CA ASP A 344 -21.97 11.88 24.78
C ASP A 344 -20.57 12.40 24.33
N SER A 345 -20.17 13.51 24.96
CA SER A 345 -18.88 14.18 24.78
C SER A 345 -17.65 13.34 25.17
N THR A 346 -17.83 12.08 25.55
CA THR A 346 -16.77 11.20 26.05
C THR A 346 -16.15 10.31 24.99
N THR A 347 -16.72 10.24 23.78
CA THR A 347 -16.19 9.41 22.69
C THR A 347 -15.86 10.27 21.47
N PRO A 348 -14.60 10.66 21.27
CA PRO A 348 -14.23 11.39 20.07
C PRO A 348 -14.35 10.49 18.83
N GLY A 349 -15.29 10.78 17.98
CA GLY A 349 -15.01 10.85 16.57
C GLY A 349 -15.27 9.66 15.68
N TRP A 350 -15.63 8.45 16.09
CA TRP A 350 -15.85 7.31 15.18
C TRP A 350 -17.16 6.55 15.40
N THR A 351 -18.16 7.19 15.96
CA THR A 351 -19.47 6.57 16.18
C THR A 351 -20.35 6.55 14.92
N TRP A 352 -19.98 7.30 13.87
CA TRP A 352 -20.70 7.22 12.62
C TRP A 352 -20.26 6.00 11.81
N ASN A 353 -21.10 4.98 11.78
CA ASN A 353 -20.82 3.71 11.11
C ASN A 353 -21.98 3.23 10.22
N GLY A 354 -22.88 4.14 9.82
CA GLY A 354 -24.08 3.81 9.05
C GLY A 354 -25.16 3.07 9.82
N SER A 355 -24.91 2.70 11.07
CA SER A 355 -25.91 1.99 11.89
C SER A 355 -27.14 2.83 12.17
N ASP A 356 -26.98 4.14 12.32
CA ASP A 356 -28.10 5.07 12.52
C ASP A 356 -29.11 5.00 11.38
N PHE A 357 -28.62 5.01 10.14
CA PHE A 357 -29.45 4.82 8.96
C PHE A 357 -30.02 3.40 8.89
N GLY A 358 -29.19 2.39 9.11
CA GLY A 358 -29.60 1.00 9.17
C GLY A 358 -30.67 0.73 10.25
N ASN A 359 -30.62 1.43 11.39
CA ASN A 359 -31.62 1.35 12.47
C ASN A 359 -32.86 2.19 12.20
N GLY A 360 -32.92 2.93 11.10
CA GLY A 360 -34.02 3.82 10.79
C GLY A 360 -34.11 5.05 11.70
N GLU A 361 -32.97 5.55 12.15
CA GLU A 361 -32.87 6.77 12.99
C GLU A 361 -32.78 8.04 12.14
N THR A 362 -32.50 7.90 10.86
CA THR A 362 -32.46 9.01 9.90
C THR A 362 -33.02 8.60 8.55
N VAL A 363 -33.58 9.56 7.81
CA VAL A 363 -34.15 9.37 6.49
C VAL A 363 -33.10 9.53 5.42
N PHE A 364 -32.20 10.51 5.57
CA PHE A 364 -31.07 10.77 4.69
C PHE A 364 -29.75 10.65 5.43
N THR A 365 -28.72 10.19 4.72
CA THR A 365 -27.32 10.26 5.19
C THR A 365 -26.36 10.27 3.99
N ASN A 366 -25.12 10.73 4.16
CA ASN A 366 -24.03 10.37 3.25
C ASN A 366 -23.44 9.03 3.69
N MET A 367 -23.15 8.14 2.77
CA MET A 367 -22.71 6.79 3.12
C MET A 367 -21.61 6.30 2.18
N VAL A 368 -20.62 5.67 2.75
CA VAL A 368 -19.50 5.03 2.04
C VAL A 368 -19.77 3.55 1.78
N PRO A 369 -19.14 2.96 0.74
CA PRO A 369 -19.40 1.58 0.35
C PRO A 369 -19.25 0.57 1.47
N TRP A 370 -18.20 0.64 2.27
CA TRP A 370 -17.96 -0.37 3.35
C TRP A 370 -18.97 -0.32 4.50
N LEU A 371 -19.67 0.80 4.70
CA LEU A 371 -20.71 0.92 5.73
C LEU A 371 -22.10 0.50 5.19
N SER A 372 -22.26 0.55 3.87
CA SER A 372 -23.56 0.39 3.23
C SER A 372 -24.09 -1.04 3.31
N SER A 373 -23.23 -2.06 3.25
CA SER A 373 -23.68 -3.45 3.29
C SER A 373 -24.39 -3.79 4.61
N GLY A 374 -23.87 -3.33 5.75
CA GLY A 374 -24.49 -3.49 7.05
C GLY A 374 -25.82 -2.73 7.19
N ALA A 375 -25.85 -1.50 6.69
CA ALA A 375 -27.07 -0.69 6.65
C ALA A 375 -28.11 -1.30 5.72
N GLY A 376 -27.73 -1.71 4.52
CA GLY A 376 -28.60 -2.36 3.54
C GLY A 376 -29.20 -3.67 4.06
N GLN A 377 -28.42 -4.52 4.72
CA GLN A 377 -28.92 -5.74 5.36
C GLN A 377 -29.92 -5.43 6.48
N SER A 378 -29.65 -4.41 7.29
CA SER A 378 -30.54 -3.98 8.35
C SER A 378 -31.88 -3.47 7.80
N LEU A 379 -31.85 -2.67 6.72
CA LEU A 379 -33.07 -2.21 6.02
C LEU A 379 -33.82 -3.38 5.42
N ALA A 380 -33.15 -4.26 4.66
CA ALA A 380 -33.74 -5.41 4.00
C ALA A 380 -34.42 -6.37 5.00
N SER A 381 -33.87 -6.52 6.20
CA SER A 381 -34.48 -7.34 7.28
C SER A 381 -35.86 -6.84 7.73
N ARG A 382 -36.16 -5.56 7.48
CA ARG A 382 -37.47 -4.93 7.74
C ARG A 382 -38.33 -4.74 6.49
N GLY A 383 -37.85 -5.25 5.33
CA GLY A 383 -38.51 -5.04 4.04
C GLY A 383 -38.43 -3.62 3.51
N GLU A 384 -37.41 -2.89 3.95
CA GLU A 384 -37.13 -1.52 3.53
C GLU A 384 -36.01 -1.51 2.46
N SER A 385 -36.01 -0.47 1.63
CA SER A 385 -35.03 -0.27 0.56
C SER A 385 -34.45 1.13 0.64
N MET A 386 -33.27 1.33 0.06
CA MET A 386 -32.65 2.64 -0.05
C MET A 386 -32.42 3.05 -1.50
N GLY A 387 -32.46 4.38 -1.72
CA GLY A 387 -32.08 5.02 -2.97
C GLY A 387 -30.82 5.85 -2.78
N VAL A 388 -30.22 6.25 -3.90
CA VAL A 388 -29.02 7.09 -3.97
C VAL A 388 -29.27 8.27 -4.89
N VAL A 389 -28.62 9.40 -4.61
CA VAL A 389 -28.65 10.58 -5.45
C VAL A 389 -27.37 11.39 -5.23
N PRO A 390 -26.81 12.09 -6.24
CA PRO A 390 -25.75 13.05 -6.06
C PRO A 390 -26.13 14.14 -5.03
N PHE A 391 -25.16 14.75 -4.36
CA PHE A 391 -25.41 15.90 -3.51
C PHE A 391 -26.02 17.03 -4.37
N PRO A 392 -27.07 17.74 -3.89
CA PRO A 392 -27.75 18.72 -4.70
C PRO A 392 -26.86 19.91 -5.05
N ARG A 393 -27.04 20.46 -6.25
CA ARG A 393 -26.36 21.67 -6.70
C ARG A 393 -27.02 22.95 -6.19
N PRO A 394 -26.31 24.09 -6.18
CA PRO A 394 -26.92 25.38 -5.99
C PRO A 394 -27.98 25.69 -7.05
N ASP A 395 -28.95 26.55 -6.71
CA ASP A 395 -30.07 26.90 -7.63
C ASP A 395 -29.61 27.68 -8.86
N ASN A 396 -28.49 28.39 -8.79
CA ASN A 396 -27.91 29.19 -9.85
C ASN A 396 -26.94 28.44 -10.77
N ILE A 397 -26.62 27.16 -10.46
CA ILE A 397 -25.77 26.31 -11.31
C ILE A 397 -26.69 25.40 -12.15
N PRO A 398 -26.62 25.39 -13.51
CA PRO A 398 -27.33 24.43 -14.34
C PRO A 398 -26.96 22.99 -14.07
N ALA A 399 -27.85 22.06 -14.38
CA ALA A 399 -27.61 20.62 -14.10
C ALA A 399 -26.50 20.03 -14.98
N ASP A 400 -26.25 20.60 -16.15
CA ASP A 400 -25.21 20.22 -17.11
C ASP A 400 -23.95 21.12 -17.03
N ASP A 401 -23.86 21.99 -16.04
CA ASP A 401 -22.69 22.84 -15.84
C ASP A 401 -21.50 21.98 -15.34
N PRO A 402 -20.34 22.05 -16.01
CA PRO A 402 -19.16 21.25 -15.60
C PRO A 402 -18.62 21.61 -14.20
N ARG A 403 -19.05 22.72 -13.61
CA ARG A 403 -18.73 23.06 -12.21
C ARG A 403 -19.49 22.22 -11.21
N TYR A 404 -20.64 21.66 -11.58
CA TYR A 404 -21.38 20.75 -10.72
C TYR A 404 -20.68 19.40 -10.64
N GLN A 405 -19.91 19.19 -9.62
CA GLN A 405 -19.10 17.99 -9.40
C GLN A 405 -19.43 17.34 -8.07
N GLN A 406 -19.08 16.08 -7.94
CA GLN A 406 -19.16 15.31 -6.69
C GLN A 406 -17.75 14.93 -6.25
N VAL A 407 -17.53 14.84 -4.95
CA VAL A 407 -16.22 14.43 -4.42
C VAL A 407 -16.11 12.91 -4.40
N VAL A 408 -15.03 12.42 -4.97
CA VAL A 408 -14.53 11.06 -4.73
C VAL A 408 -13.46 11.15 -3.66
N PHE A 409 -13.55 10.29 -2.65
CA PHE A 409 -12.59 10.23 -1.55
C PHE A 409 -11.74 8.97 -1.69
N PRO A 410 -10.60 8.98 -2.37
CA PRO A 410 -9.68 7.87 -2.28
C PRO A 410 -9.11 7.84 -0.87
N ASN A 411 -9.71 6.99 -0.04
CA ASN A 411 -9.25 6.83 1.33
C ASN A 411 -7.89 6.18 1.43
N ASN A 412 -7.58 5.29 0.46
CA ASN A 412 -6.33 4.56 0.44
C ASN A 412 -5.59 4.83 -0.86
N GLN A 413 -4.31 5.08 -0.74
CA GLN A 413 -3.39 5.14 -1.87
C GLN A 413 -2.15 4.33 -1.53
N MET A 414 -1.41 3.93 -2.54
CA MET A 414 -0.15 3.26 -2.33
C MET A 414 1.01 4.19 -2.67
N ALA A 415 2.15 4.02 -2.01
CA ALA A 415 3.34 4.79 -2.27
C ALA A 415 4.58 3.90 -2.21
N VAL A 416 5.57 4.17 -3.05
CA VAL A 416 6.87 3.51 -2.97
C VAL A 416 7.72 4.23 -1.94
N LEU A 417 8.37 3.48 -1.04
CA LEU A 417 9.24 4.06 -0.03
C LEU A 417 10.58 4.47 -0.64
N LYS A 418 11.17 5.54 -0.13
CA LYS A 418 12.57 5.88 -0.39
C LYS A 418 13.50 4.81 0.20
N GLY A 419 14.73 4.76 -0.33
CA GLY A 419 15.74 3.80 0.10
C GLY A 419 15.78 2.50 -0.73
N LEU A 420 14.93 2.38 -1.75
CA LEU A 420 15.04 1.31 -2.74
C LEU A 420 15.97 1.72 -3.88
N SER A 421 16.71 0.76 -4.44
CA SER A 421 17.46 1.03 -5.68
C SER A 421 16.50 1.38 -6.83
N LYS A 422 17.02 2.04 -7.85
CA LYS A 422 16.24 2.42 -9.05
C LYS A 422 15.58 1.20 -9.70
N GLU A 423 16.33 0.12 -9.85
CA GLU A 423 15.87 -1.14 -10.44
C GLU A 423 14.77 -1.77 -9.59
N ARG A 424 14.93 -1.75 -8.25
CA ARG A 424 13.90 -2.30 -7.35
C ARG A 424 12.64 -1.45 -7.35
N THR A 425 12.76 -0.12 -7.39
CA THR A 425 11.64 0.81 -7.54
C THR A 425 10.88 0.55 -8.83
N GLU A 426 11.60 0.48 -9.95
CA GLU A 426 11.01 0.19 -11.26
C GLU A 426 10.31 -1.17 -11.29
N LEU A 427 10.94 -2.19 -10.71
CA LEU A 427 10.37 -3.54 -10.63
C LEU A 427 9.11 -3.56 -9.74
N ALA A 428 9.11 -2.85 -8.62
CA ALA A 428 7.96 -2.72 -7.73
C ALA A 428 6.78 -2.02 -8.43
N LEU A 429 7.04 -0.96 -9.20
CA LEU A 429 6.03 -0.26 -9.98
C LEU A 429 5.48 -1.11 -11.14
N LYS A 430 6.33 -1.84 -11.85
CA LYS A 430 5.90 -2.80 -12.88
C LYS A 430 5.04 -3.92 -12.27
N ALA A 431 5.45 -4.45 -11.12
CA ALA A 431 4.67 -5.46 -10.39
C ALA A 431 3.32 -4.90 -9.93
N TYR A 432 3.30 -3.67 -9.39
CA TYR A 432 2.07 -2.98 -9.02
C TYR A 432 1.12 -2.83 -10.21
N ARG A 433 1.60 -2.28 -11.34
CA ARG A 433 0.79 -2.09 -12.54
C ARG A 433 0.22 -3.40 -13.06
N LEU A 434 1.07 -4.41 -13.26
CA LEU A 434 0.64 -5.71 -13.80
C LEU A 434 -0.35 -6.41 -12.87
N TYR A 435 -0.12 -6.33 -11.55
CA TYR A 435 -1.02 -6.91 -10.55
C TYR A 435 -2.41 -6.30 -10.65
N TRP A 436 -2.53 -4.98 -10.55
CA TRP A 436 -3.82 -4.31 -10.56
C TRP A 436 -4.49 -4.32 -11.94
N SER A 437 -3.70 -4.22 -13.02
CA SER A 437 -4.20 -4.40 -14.38
C SER A 437 -4.86 -5.76 -14.55
N THR A 438 -4.22 -6.83 -14.04
CA THR A 438 -4.79 -8.18 -14.09
C THR A 438 -6.03 -8.33 -13.22
N VAL A 439 -6.05 -7.69 -12.04
CA VAL A 439 -7.23 -7.71 -11.15
C VAL A 439 -8.43 -7.08 -11.85
N TYR A 440 -8.30 -5.85 -12.36
CA TYR A 440 -9.45 -5.18 -12.97
C TYR A 440 -9.92 -5.90 -14.25
N LYS A 441 -9.03 -6.36 -15.10
CA LYS A 441 -9.37 -7.15 -16.31
C LYS A 441 -10.13 -8.42 -15.95
N THR A 442 -9.71 -9.11 -14.90
CA THR A 442 -10.38 -10.32 -14.43
C THR A 442 -11.77 -10.02 -13.88
N LEU A 443 -11.92 -8.98 -13.08
CA LEU A 443 -13.20 -8.60 -12.46
C LEU A 443 -14.19 -8.04 -13.48
N ALA A 444 -13.73 -7.23 -14.41
CA ALA A 444 -14.58 -6.69 -15.49
C ALA A 444 -14.91 -7.71 -16.58
N GLY A 445 -14.07 -8.73 -16.77
CA GLY A 445 -14.13 -9.60 -17.94
C GLY A 445 -13.83 -8.87 -19.26
N SER A 446 -13.10 -7.76 -19.18
CA SER A 446 -12.76 -6.83 -20.27
C SER A 446 -11.36 -6.26 -20.07
N ASP A 447 -10.72 -5.85 -21.15
CA ASP A 447 -9.41 -5.20 -21.12
C ASP A 447 -9.48 -3.67 -20.93
N LYS A 448 -10.69 -3.10 -20.78
CA LYS A 448 -10.89 -1.65 -20.66
C LYS A 448 -11.14 -1.24 -19.22
N ALA A 449 -10.45 -0.21 -18.75
CA ALA A 449 -10.64 0.36 -17.42
C ALA A 449 -12.07 0.87 -17.18
N LEU A 450 -12.70 1.49 -18.20
CA LEU A 450 -14.08 1.96 -18.08
C LEU A 450 -15.07 0.84 -17.76
N ASP A 451 -14.94 -0.32 -18.41
CA ASP A 451 -15.80 -1.48 -18.15
C ASP A 451 -15.62 -2.01 -16.71
N PHE A 452 -14.38 -1.90 -16.19
CA PHE A 452 -14.12 -2.22 -14.79
C PHE A 452 -14.86 -1.25 -13.85
N PHE A 453 -14.75 0.05 -14.07
CA PHE A 453 -15.41 1.05 -13.22
C PHE A 453 -16.92 0.93 -13.24
N GLU A 454 -17.53 0.70 -14.38
CA GLU A 454 -18.96 0.41 -14.48
C GLU A 454 -19.35 -0.86 -13.71
N THR A 455 -18.55 -1.93 -13.84
CA THR A 455 -18.78 -3.18 -13.12
C THR A 455 -18.67 -3.00 -11.62
N GLN A 456 -17.65 -2.25 -11.16
CA GLN A 456 -17.48 -1.95 -9.74
C GLN A 456 -18.59 -1.02 -9.21
N ALA A 457 -19.00 -0.02 -9.97
CA ALA A 457 -20.13 0.83 -9.61
C ALA A 457 -21.41 0.01 -9.43
N LYS A 458 -21.69 -0.92 -10.34
CA LYS A 458 -22.82 -1.86 -10.23
C LYS A 458 -22.68 -2.77 -9.00
N ALA A 459 -21.52 -3.38 -8.79
CA ALA A 459 -21.28 -4.24 -7.63
C ALA A 459 -21.42 -3.46 -6.30
N THR A 460 -20.91 -2.23 -6.28
CA THR A 460 -21.05 -1.33 -5.13
C THR A 460 -22.50 -0.96 -4.89
N ALA A 461 -23.28 -0.60 -5.92
CA ALA A 461 -24.70 -0.29 -5.81
C ALA A 461 -25.48 -1.51 -5.24
N LEU A 462 -25.19 -2.73 -5.69
CA LEU A 462 -25.76 -3.94 -5.14
C LEU A 462 -25.38 -4.17 -3.67
N SER A 463 -24.14 -3.85 -3.30
CA SER A 463 -23.67 -3.94 -1.91
C SER A 463 -24.38 -2.95 -0.99
N TYR A 464 -24.80 -1.80 -1.53
CA TYR A 464 -25.66 -0.83 -0.81
C TYR A 464 -27.10 -1.37 -0.56
N GLY A 465 -27.46 -2.49 -1.18
CA GLY A 465 -28.82 -3.04 -1.07
C GLY A 465 -29.83 -2.25 -1.92
N PHE A 466 -29.38 -1.56 -2.96
CA PHE A 466 -30.27 -0.92 -3.92
C PHE A 466 -31.11 -2.00 -4.63
N ASP A 467 -32.42 -1.78 -4.69
CA ASP A 467 -33.31 -2.65 -5.46
C ASP A 467 -33.16 -2.42 -6.96
N VAL A 468 -32.15 -3.08 -7.53
CA VAL A 468 -31.92 -3.09 -8.98
C VAL A 468 -32.83 -4.07 -9.74
N THR A 469 -33.73 -4.79 -9.03
CA THR A 469 -34.67 -5.75 -9.64
C THR A 469 -35.86 -5.06 -10.26
N ASN A 470 -36.21 -3.84 -9.81
CA ASN A 470 -37.16 -2.96 -10.48
C ASN A 470 -36.45 -2.24 -11.62
N GLU A 471 -36.65 -2.70 -12.86
CA GLU A 471 -35.88 -2.27 -14.04
C GLU A 471 -35.71 -0.75 -14.15
N GLN A 472 -36.81 0.01 -14.00
CA GLN A 472 -36.74 1.48 -14.16
C GLN A 472 -36.06 2.14 -12.95
N PHE A 473 -36.46 1.77 -11.75
CA PHE A 473 -35.90 2.34 -10.52
C PHE A 473 -34.42 1.95 -10.35
N GLY A 474 -34.09 0.68 -10.60
CA GLY A 474 -32.72 0.20 -10.54
C GLY A 474 -31.81 0.90 -11.53
N GLN A 475 -32.27 1.15 -12.77
CA GLN A 475 -31.49 1.90 -13.75
C GLN A 475 -31.27 3.35 -13.31
N ASP A 476 -32.30 4.02 -12.79
CA ASP A 476 -32.20 5.40 -12.33
C ASP A 476 -31.20 5.56 -11.17
N VAL A 477 -31.19 4.62 -10.24
CA VAL A 477 -30.20 4.56 -9.14
C VAL A 477 -28.79 4.33 -9.67
N MET A 478 -28.66 3.40 -10.63
CA MET A 478 -27.36 3.11 -11.24
C MET A 478 -26.79 4.30 -12.01
N ASP A 479 -27.62 4.97 -12.80
CA ASP A 479 -27.23 6.17 -13.55
C ASP A 479 -26.76 7.27 -12.60
N ALA A 480 -27.45 7.47 -11.49
CA ALA A 480 -27.05 8.43 -10.44
C ALA A 480 -25.71 8.04 -9.82
N PHE A 481 -25.51 6.75 -9.50
CA PHE A 481 -24.27 6.28 -8.88
C PHE A 481 -23.07 6.38 -9.82
N VAL A 482 -23.21 5.96 -11.07
CA VAL A 482 -22.15 6.07 -12.09
C VAL A 482 -21.81 7.55 -12.37
N GLY A 483 -22.81 8.41 -12.40
CA GLY A 483 -22.61 9.86 -12.55
C GLY A 483 -21.80 10.45 -11.39
N ILE A 484 -21.98 9.96 -10.16
CA ILE A 484 -21.19 10.38 -9.00
C ILE A 484 -19.74 9.89 -9.15
N ALA A 485 -19.55 8.62 -9.48
CA ALA A 485 -18.23 7.99 -9.54
C ALA A 485 -17.33 8.61 -10.64
N GLY A 486 -17.90 9.14 -11.71
CA GLY A 486 -17.15 9.68 -12.86
C GLY A 486 -16.77 11.16 -12.77
N SER A 487 -17.09 11.89 -11.70
CA SER A 487 -17.20 13.35 -11.79
C SER A 487 -16.16 14.18 -11.02
N ALA A 488 -15.18 13.60 -10.28
CA ALA A 488 -14.43 14.43 -9.35
C ALA A 488 -12.90 14.43 -9.49
N PRO A 489 -12.27 15.65 -9.38
CA PRO A 489 -10.83 15.73 -9.13
C PRO A 489 -10.48 15.25 -7.72
N ASN A 490 -9.32 14.63 -7.58
CA ASN A 490 -8.80 14.15 -6.30
C ASN A 490 -8.11 15.27 -5.52
N GLU A 491 -8.90 16.13 -4.90
CA GLU A 491 -8.40 17.19 -3.99
C GLU A 491 -8.01 16.61 -2.61
N TYR A 492 -8.56 15.46 -2.27
CA TYR A 492 -8.55 14.91 -0.92
C TYR A 492 -7.14 14.63 -0.37
N ALA A 493 -6.25 14.10 -1.20
CA ALA A 493 -4.90 13.80 -0.75
C ALA A 493 -4.14 15.06 -0.28
N THR A 494 -4.30 16.19 -0.98
CA THR A 494 -3.68 17.46 -0.58
C THR A 494 -4.35 18.05 0.65
N ILE A 495 -5.69 17.99 0.73
CA ILE A 495 -6.45 18.46 1.90
C ILE A 495 -6.04 17.68 3.16
N MET A 496 -5.73 16.40 3.07
CA MET A 496 -5.33 15.59 4.21
C MET A 496 -4.08 16.10 4.93
N SER A 497 -3.23 16.88 4.26
CA SER A 497 -2.07 17.51 4.88
C SER A 497 -2.45 18.55 5.97
N PHE A 498 -3.63 19.18 5.83
CA PHE A 498 -4.16 20.15 6.79
C PHE A 498 -5.60 19.84 7.24
N TRP A 499 -6.06 18.60 6.98
CA TRP A 499 -7.43 18.16 7.20
C TRP A 499 -7.99 18.52 8.58
N TYR A 500 -7.26 18.18 9.63
CA TYR A 500 -7.73 18.45 11.00
C TYR A 500 -7.88 19.94 11.28
N THR A 501 -6.96 20.76 10.81
CA THR A 501 -7.04 22.20 11.00
C THR A 501 -8.28 22.77 10.29
N TRP A 502 -8.51 22.38 9.04
CA TRP A 502 -9.67 22.87 8.31
C TRP A 502 -10.98 22.26 8.82
N SER A 503 -11.07 20.96 8.94
CA SER A 503 -12.32 20.26 9.26
C SER A 503 -12.78 20.43 10.70
N GLU A 504 -11.83 20.56 11.66
CA GLU A 504 -12.16 20.68 13.07
C GLU A 504 -12.17 22.13 13.53
N GLU A 505 -11.08 22.84 13.27
CA GLU A 505 -10.86 24.15 13.86
C GLU A 505 -11.48 25.28 13.02
N VAL A 506 -11.72 25.05 11.73
CA VAL A 506 -12.43 26.00 10.86
C VAL A 506 -13.89 25.58 10.70
N LEU A 507 -14.17 24.44 10.08
CA LEU A 507 -15.56 24.00 9.89
C LEU A 507 -16.27 23.67 11.19
N GLY A 508 -15.64 22.87 12.05
CA GLY A 508 -16.21 22.46 13.33
C GLY A 508 -16.53 23.66 14.22
N ALA A 509 -15.58 24.59 14.33
CA ALA A 509 -15.79 25.81 15.09
C ALA A 509 -16.93 26.67 14.54
N SER A 510 -17.07 26.75 13.21
CA SER A 510 -18.10 27.61 12.56
C SER A 510 -19.49 26.96 12.52
N LEU A 511 -19.59 25.64 12.36
CA LEU A 511 -20.85 24.90 12.23
C LEU A 511 -21.44 24.44 13.57
N TYR A 512 -20.58 24.13 14.54
CA TYR A 512 -21.02 23.69 15.89
C TYR A 512 -20.99 24.79 16.92
N GLY A 513 -20.69 26.00 16.51
CA GLY A 513 -20.57 27.08 17.45
C GLY A 513 -21.76 27.25 18.34
N LEU A 514 -21.64 26.74 19.53
CA LEU A 514 -22.40 27.20 20.67
C LEU A 514 -22.30 28.73 20.75
N ASN A 515 -23.37 29.47 20.54
CA ASN A 515 -23.63 30.89 20.68
C ASN A 515 -22.49 31.95 20.72
N SER A 516 -21.21 31.53 20.64
CA SER A 516 -20.01 32.38 20.71
C SER A 516 -18.91 31.96 19.72
N SER A 517 -19.15 30.99 18.87
CA SER A 517 -18.13 30.53 17.91
C SER A 517 -17.97 31.48 16.73
N PRO A 518 -16.76 31.65 16.24
CA PRO A 518 -16.50 32.48 15.06
C PRO A 518 -17.27 31.95 13.86
N LYS A 519 -17.88 32.83 13.05
CA LYS A 519 -18.39 32.48 11.73
C LYS A 519 -17.23 31.97 10.86
N TYR A 520 -17.56 31.27 9.78
CA TYR A 520 -16.56 30.62 8.92
C TYR A 520 -15.42 31.59 8.49
N ASP A 521 -15.76 32.81 8.08
CA ASP A 521 -14.78 33.83 7.72
C ASP A 521 -13.76 34.11 8.83
N ALA A 522 -14.22 34.30 10.03
CA ALA A 522 -13.33 34.55 11.16
C ALA A 522 -12.54 33.29 11.58
N ALA A 523 -13.11 32.12 11.41
CA ALA A 523 -12.43 30.85 11.68
C ALA A 523 -11.33 30.56 10.66
N ILE A 524 -11.58 30.79 9.36
CA ILE A 524 -10.55 30.62 8.33
C ILE A 524 -9.46 31.67 8.46
N ASP A 525 -9.79 32.93 8.72
CA ASP A 525 -8.80 34.00 8.92
C ASP A 525 -7.87 33.69 10.11
N ALA A 526 -8.41 33.15 11.20
CA ALA A 526 -7.63 32.77 12.37
C ALA A 526 -6.67 31.58 12.12
N ASN A 527 -7.01 30.69 11.19
CA ASN A 527 -6.28 29.45 10.95
C ASN A 527 -5.52 29.41 9.61
N LYS A 528 -5.78 30.35 8.71
CA LYS A 528 -5.20 30.36 7.35
C LYS A 528 -3.68 30.28 7.34
N ASN A 529 -3.01 31.05 8.16
CA ASN A 529 -1.55 31.03 8.23
C ASN A 529 -1.02 29.67 8.69
N ARG A 530 -1.68 29.04 9.66
CA ARG A 530 -1.30 27.72 10.15
C ARG A 530 -1.48 26.62 9.08
N ILE A 531 -2.54 26.72 8.27
CA ILE A 531 -2.72 25.82 7.11
C ILE A 531 -1.60 26.06 6.10
N LEU A 532 -1.33 27.31 5.74
CA LEU A 532 -0.25 27.67 4.81
C LEU A 532 1.13 27.26 5.32
N ASP A 533 1.40 27.41 6.61
CA ASP A 533 2.66 26.97 7.25
C ASP A 533 2.80 25.44 7.19
N SER A 534 1.73 24.67 7.41
CA SER A 534 1.72 23.21 7.23
C SER A 534 2.06 22.83 5.81
N MET A 535 1.41 23.45 4.82
CA MET A 535 1.67 23.20 3.40
C MET A 535 3.09 23.58 3.00
N SER A 536 3.56 24.77 3.44
CA SER A 536 4.92 25.24 3.20
C SER A 536 5.98 24.33 3.82
N SER A 537 5.69 23.77 5.00
CA SER A 537 6.58 22.82 5.66
C SER A 537 6.72 21.53 4.85
N ILE A 538 5.62 21.00 4.32
CA ILE A 538 5.64 19.84 3.43
C ILE A 538 6.41 20.17 2.15
N GLN A 539 6.10 21.29 1.51
CA GLN A 539 6.78 21.72 0.28
C GLN A 539 8.28 21.94 0.52
N THR A 540 8.65 22.48 1.66
CA THR A 540 10.07 22.65 2.05
C THR A 540 10.74 21.30 2.27
N ALA A 541 10.10 20.37 2.95
CA ALA A 541 10.61 19.01 3.14
C ALA A 541 10.80 18.27 1.82
N LEU A 542 9.86 18.42 0.88
CA LEU A 542 9.93 17.79 -0.45
C LEU A 542 10.92 18.49 -1.39
N SER A 543 11.11 19.82 -1.26
CA SER A 543 12.04 20.61 -2.06
C SER A 543 13.46 20.56 -1.53
N SER A 544 13.62 20.26 -0.23
CA SER A 544 14.92 20.00 0.32
C SER A 544 15.42 18.69 -0.30
N SER A 545 16.38 18.78 -1.18
CA SER A 545 17.08 17.62 -1.76
C SER A 545 17.94 16.86 -0.73
N THR A 546 17.83 17.18 0.54
CA THR A 546 18.09 16.27 1.64
C THR A 546 16.89 15.32 1.73
N ALA A 547 16.74 14.45 0.73
CA ALA A 547 16.35 13.09 1.06
C ALA A 547 17.09 12.79 2.36
N ILE A 548 16.42 12.27 3.38
CA ILE A 548 17.14 11.69 4.52
C ILE A 548 17.89 10.52 3.88
N ASP A 549 19.06 10.81 3.37
CA ASP A 549 19.96 9.81 2.85
C ASP A 549 20.57 9.14 4.06
N ASN A 550 19.99 8.03 4.45
CA ASN A 550 20.48 7.14 5.51
C ASN A 550 21.09 5.87 4.89
N MET A 551 21.17 5.81 3.54
CA MET A 551 21.78 4.68 2.88
C MET A 551 23.27 4.87 2.83
N PRO A 552 24.04 3.98 3.47
CA PRO A 552 25.49 4.03 3.27
C PRO A 552 25.80 3.65 1.81
N PRO A 553 26.81 4.27 1.23
CA PRO A 553 27.26 3.93 -0.11
C PRO A 553 27.68 2.46 -0.20
N SER A 554 27.63 1.90 -1.37
CA SER A 554 28.06 0.54 -1.66
C SER A 554 29.31 0.55 -2.52
N PHE A 555 30.11 -0.52 -2.41
CA PHE A 555 31.22 -0.75 -3.31
C PHE A 555 30.82 -1.78 -4.37
N SER A 556 30.96 -1.42 -5.65
CA SER A 556 30.90 -2.37 -6.74
C SER A 556 32.29 -2.98 -6.94
N ARG A 557 32.33 -4.31 -6.94
CA ARG A 557 33.51 -5.10 -7.25
C ARG A 557 33.57 -5.32 -8.76
N THR A 558 34.75 -5.12 -9.34
CA THR A 558 35.09 -5.81 -10.58
C THR A 558 35.52 -7.24 -10.21
N ASP A 559 35.06 -8.25 -10.90
CA ASP A 559 35.40 -9.67 -10.64
C ASP A 559 36.89 -10.01 -10.89
N VAL A 560 37.69 -9.00 -11.12
CA VAL A 560 39.14 -9.14 -11.39
C VAL A 560 39.89 -9.12 -10.03
N PRO A 561 40.74 -10.13 -9.76
CA PRO A 561 41.60 -10.11 -8.58
C PRO A 561 42.49 -8.87 -8.57
N ILE A 562 42.61 -8.24 -7.39
CA ILE A 562 43.50 -7.07 -7.23
C ILE A 562 44.94 -7.59 -7.20
N ALA A 563 45.64 -7.49 -8.33
CA ALA A 563 46.99 -7.93 -8.47
C ALA A 563 47.93 -6.72 -8.72
N VAL A 564 48.98 -6.62 -7.88
CA VAL A 564 49.93 -5.50 -7.92
C VAL A 564 51.36 -6.06 -8.02
N PRO A 565 52.21 -5.48 -8.86
CA PRO A 565 53.62 -5.88 -8.98
C PRO A 565 54.39 -5.69 -7.66
N VAL A 566 55.24 -6.65 -7.30
CA VAL A 566 56.16 -6.50 -6.16
C VAL A 566 57.03 -5.28 -6.30
N GLY A 567 57.21 -4.55 -5.19
CA GLY A 567 57.98 -3.28 -5.14
C GLY A 567 57.15 -2.04 -5.56
N SER A 568 55.86 -2.20 -5.84
CA SER A 568 54.99 -1.06 -6.15
C SER A 568 54.82 -0.12 -4.96
N ASN A 569 54.77 1.17 -5.25
CA ASN A 569 54.38 2.16 -4.24
C ASN A 569 52.86 2.18 -4.08
N PRO A 570 52.30 1.86 -2.91
CA PRO A 570 50.85 1.84 -2.68
C PRO A 570 50.10 3.09 -3.14
N SER A 571 50.72 4.28 -2.96
CA SER A 571 50.13 5.56 -3.36
C SER A 571 50.08 5.78 -4.87
N SER A 572 50.77 4.99 -5.66
CA SER A 572 50.76 5.08 -7.12
C SER A 572 49.91 4.00 -7.81
N VAL A 573 49.29 3.11 -7.03
CA VAL A 573 48.39 2.13 -7.59
C VAL A 573 47.04 2.78 -7.89
N ALA A 574 46.50 2.56 -9.09
CA ALA A 574 45.20 3.09 -9.52
C ALA A 574 44.07 2.20 -8.93
N TRP A 575 43.81 2.38 -7.64
CA TRP A 575 42.80 1.59 -6.91
C TRP A 575 41.37 1.75 -7.47
N ASP A 576 41.07 2.88 -8.10
CA ASP A 576 39.83 3.19 -8.80
C ASP A 576 39.53 2.26 -9.98
N THR A 577 40.52 1.56 -10.48
CA THR A 577 40.33 0.53 -11.54
C THR A 577 39.77 -0.78 -10.98
N PHE A 578 39.91 -1.03 -9.68
CA PHE A 578 39.48 -2.27 -9.01
C PHE A 578 38.21 -2.11 -8.21
N VAL A 579 37.96 -0.91 -7.68
CA VAL A 579 36.86 -0.62 -6.77
C VAL A 579 36.18 0.68 -7.15
N LYS A 580 34.86 0.66 -7.25
CA LYS A 580 34.03 1.85 -7.45
C LYS A 580 33.05 1.98 -6.29
N ALA A 581 32.84 3.20 -5.84
CA ALA A 581 31.84 3.52 -4.84
C ALA A 581 30.62 4.15 -5.49
N GLN A 582 29.44 3.70 -5.12
CA GLN A 582 28.16 4.20 -5.60
C GLN A 582 27.20 4.37 -4.44
N ASP A 583 26.36 5.35 -4.55
CA ASP A 583 25.27 5.61 -3.61
C ASP A 583 23.95 5.79 -4.36
N GLY A 584 22.84 5.41 -3.70
CA GLY A 584 21.51 5.47 -4.30
C GLY A 584 20.99 6.89 -4.52
N VAL A 585 21.52 7.86 -3.78
CA VAL A 585 21.11 9.28 -3.83
C VAL A 585 22.18 10.13 -4.49
N ASP A 586 23.46 9.93 -4.09
CA ASP A 586 24.61 10.70 -4.61
C ASP A 586 25.10 10.18 -5.98
N GLY A 587 24.66 8.99 -6.41
CA GLY A 587 25.16 8.32 -7.62
C GLY A 587 26.60 7.83 -7.47
N ASP A 588 27.39 7.94 -8.54
CA ASP A 588 28.80 7.54 -8.51
C ASP A 588 29.61 8.47 -7.61
N ILE A 589 30.24 7.91 -6.57
CA ILE A 589 31.07 8.67 -5.65
C ILE A 589 32.50 8.74 -6.21
N PRO A 590 33.07 9.93 -6.42
CA PRO A 590 34.44 10.10 -6.89
C PRO A 590 35.45 9.41 -5.98
N PHE A 591 36.43 8.71 -6.56
CA PHE A 591 37.36 7.89 -5.81
C PHE A 591 38.27 8.69 -4.87
N ASP A 592 38.49 9.98 -5.10
CA ASP A 592 39.20 10.89 -4.21
C ASP A 592 38.52 11.07 -2.85
N ARG A 593 37.25 10.66 -2.71
CA ARG A 593 36.50 10.60 -1.45
C ARG A 593 36.65 9.26 -0.74
N VAL A 594 37.23 8.24 -1.40
CA VAL A 594 37.45 6.92 -0.83
C VAL A 594 38.75 6.89 -0.03
N LEU A 595 38.65 6.57 1.25
CA LEU A 595 39.82 6.31 2.07
C LEU A 595 40.35 4.91 1.79
N VAL A 596 41.64 4.85 1.42
CA VAL A 596 42.33 3.61 1.08
C VAL A 596 43.32 3.27 2.19
N ASP A 597 43.20 2.12 2.79
CA ASP A 597 44.15 1.57 3.77
C ASP A 597 44.71 0.25 3.24
N THR A 598 46.02 0.24 3.01
CA THR A 598 46.78 -0.93 2.52
C THR A 598 47.82 -1.39 3.54
N SER A 599 47.66 -1.01 4.81
CA SER A 599 48.60 -1.34 5.90
C SER A 599 48.77 -2.83 6.17
N ALA A 600 47.76 -3.65 5.73
CA ALA A 600 47.79 -5.10 5.83
C ALA A 600 48.55 -5.79 4.70
N THR A 601 49.06 -5.06 3.68
CA THR A 601 49.78 -5.60 2.52
C THR A 601 51.26 -5.24 2.58
N ASP A 602 52.16 -6.24 2.51
CA ASP A 602 53.57 -6.00 2.27
C ASP A 602 53.86 -6.03 0.75
N PHE A 603 54.04 -4.84 0.17
CA PHE A 603 54.28 -4.70 -1.26
C PHE A 603 55.66 -5.17 -1.72
N ASN A 604 56.56 -5.52 -0.79
CA ASN A 604 57.91 -5.99 -1.12
C ASN A 604 58.02 -7.54 -1.08
N THR A 605 56.95 -8.20 -0.68
CA THR A 605 56.93 -9.67 -0.57
C THR A 605 55.82 -10.24 -1.43
N ILE A 606 56.16 -11.20 -2.33
CA ILE A 606 55.21 -11.92 -3.17
C ILE A 606 54.29 -12.74 -2.29
N GLY A 607 52.97 -12.62 -2.44
CA GLY A 607 52.00 -13.35 -1.64
C GLY A 607 50.57 -12.83 -1.81
N SER A 608 49.63 -13.58 -1.23
CA SER A 608 48.21 -13.20 -1.12
C SER A 608 47.96 -12.62 0.25
N TYR A 609 47.41 -11.44 0.32
CA TYR A 609 47.15 -10.69 1.54
C TYR A 609 45.62 -10.54 1.71
N ASP A 610 45.05 -11.43 2.51
CA ASP A 610 43.63 -11.33 2.87
C ASP A 610 43.37 -10.03 3.59
N GLN A 611 42.27 -9.32 3.18
CA GLN A 611 41.97 -7.98 3.66
C GLN A 611 43.12 -6.95 3.44
N GLY A 612 43.95 -7.20 2.44
CA GLY A 612 45.12 -6.37 2.13
C GLY A 612 44.78 -4.96 1.65
N LEU A 613 43.59 -4.75 1.09
CA LEU A 613 43.02 -3.46 0.75
C LEU A 613 41.75 -3.28 1.56
N LYS A 614 41.71 -2.27 2.43
CA LYS A 614 40.49 -1.78 3.05
C LYS A 614 40.12 -0.44 2.44
N VAL A 615 38.89 -0.30 1.99
CA VAL A 615 38.33 0.96 1.49
C VAL A 615 37.17 1.41 2.37
N THR A 616 37.10 2.72 2.60
CA THR A 616 36.02 3.34 3.38
C THR A 616 35.55 4.58 2.64
N VAL A 617 34.25 4.78 2.51
CA VAL A 617 33.68 5.94 1.86
C VAL A 617 32.51 6.49 2.65
N LYS A 618 32.32 7.80 2.59
CA LYS A 618 31.12 8.50 3.09
C LYS A 618 30.40 9.18 1.93
N ASP A 619 29.07 9.09 1.96
CA ASP A 619 28.21 9.90 1.09
C ASP A 619 28.16 11.37 1.54
N ALA A 620 27.33 12.17 0.86
CA ALA A 620 27.13 13.59 1.22
C ALA A 620 26.33 13.76 2.51
N ALA A 621 25.50 12.78 2.88
CA ALA A 621 24.74 12.77 4.12
C ALA A 621 25.55 12.33 5.34
N GLY A 622 26.74 11.73 5.12
CA GLY A 622 27.66 11.27 6.16
C GLY A 622 27.53 9.80 6.53
N ASN A 623 26.71 9.01 5.81
CA ASN A 623 26.65 7.58 6.00
C ASN A 623 27.94 6.93 5.48
N GLU A 624 28.44 5.90 6.19
CA GLU A 624 29.76 5.34 5.95
C GLU A 624 29.66 3.84 5.68
N THR A 625 30.41 3.38 4.67
CA THR A 625 30.63 1.97 4.38
C THR A 625 32.11 1.66 4.28
N SER A 626 32.50 0.45 4.73
CA SER A 626 33.84 -0.10 4.57
C SER A 626 33.76 -1.49 3.95
N SER A 627 34.68 -1.78 3.04
CA SER A 627 34.88 -3.11 2.45
C SER A 627 36.36 -3.47 2.46
N SER A 628 36.66 -4.77 2.49
CA SER A 628 38.02 -5.28 2.45
C SER A 628 38.17 -6.30 1.32
N TYR A 629 39.31 -6.27 0.67
CA TYR A 629 39.64 -7.11 -0.48
C TYR A 629 41.00 -7.76 -0.32
N THR A 630 41.16 -8.94 -0.87
CA THR A 630 42.45 -9.61 -0.99
C THR A 630 43.31 -8.93 -2.06
N VAL A 631 44.56 -8.65 -1.73
CA VAL A 631 45.56 -8.12 -2.65
C VAL A 631 46.59 -9.19 -2.95
N MET A 632 46.88 -9.42 -4.23
CA MET A 632 47.93 -10.35 -4.68
C MET A 632 49.15 -9.55 -5.12
N ILE A 633 50.29 -9.77 -4.47
CA ILE A 633 51.57 -9.19 -4.87
C ILE A 633 52.30 -10.23 -5.74
N TYR A 634 52.52 -9.91 -7.03
CA TYR A 634 53.11 -10.82 -7.97
C TYR A 634 54.47 -10.34 -8.51
N ASP A 635 55.27 -11.26 -9.07
CA ASP A 635 56.53 -10.95 -9.74
C ASP A 635 56.30 -10.63 -11.23
N PRO A 636 56.38 -9.38 -11.68
CA PRO A 636 56.20 -9.02 -13.08
C PRO A 636 57.33 -9.53 -13.99
N SER A 637 58.43 -10.00 -13.44
CA SER A 637 59.54 -10.60 -14.20
C SER A 637 59.41 -12.11 -14.37
N ASN A 638 58.40 -12.75 -13.79
CA ASN A 638 58.13 -14.17 -13.94
C ASN A 638 57.89 -14.53 -15.40
N THR A 639 58.59 -15.55 -15.88
CA THR A 639 58.44 -16.10 -17.25
C THR A 639 57.96 -17.55 -17.26
N THR A 640 57.67 -18.11 -16.09
CA THR A 640 57.15 -19.47 -15.96
C THR A 640 55.63 -19.46 -16.19
N PRO A 641 55.13 -20.20 -17.22
CA PRO A 641 53.70 -20.29 -17.46
C PRO A 641 52.93 -20.89 -16.26
N PRO A 642 51.65 -20.48 -16.06
CA PRO A 642 50.81 -21.04 -15.02
C PRO A 642 50.51 -22.53 -15.29
N THR A 643 50.16 -23.25 -14.20
CA THR A 643 49.68 -24.62 -14.29
C THR A 643 48.17 -24.61 -14.56
N LEU A 644 47.74 -25.40 -15.55
CA LEU A 644 46.33 -25.61 -15.89
C LEU A 644 46.07 -27.11 -15.99
N VAL A 645 45.18 -27.62 -15.14
CA VAL A 645 44.80 -29.03 -15.09
C VAL A 645 43.31 -29.18 -15.21
N ALA A 646 42.83 -29.96 -16.20
CA ALA A 646 41.42 -30.30 -16.29
C ALA A 646 41.00 -31.31 -15.22
N LYS A 647 39.74 -31.32 -14.84
CA LYS A 647 39.19 -32.40 -14.01
C LYS A 647 39.35 -33.75 -14.68
N SER A 648 39.54 -34.81 -13.88
CA SER A 648 39.61 -36.18 -14.38
C SER A 648 38.28 -36.67 -14.96
N GLU A 649 37.17 -36.13 -14.42
CA GLU A 649 35.81 -36.35 -14.91
C GLU A 649 35.08 -35.00 -14.87
N TYR A 650 34.43 -34.63 -15.93
CA TYR A 650 33.62 -33.44 -16.06
C TYR A 650 32.28 -33.78 -16.72
N ARG A 651 31.27 -32.90 -16.48
CA ARG A 651 29.94 -33.09 -17.01
C ARG A 651 29.88 -33.07 -18.56
N ALA A 652 28.91 -33.76 -19.10
CA ALA A 652 28.53 -33.56 -20.51
C ALA A 652 27.76 -32.22 -20.66
N ILE A 653 27.87 -31.62 -21.84
CA ILE A 653 27.08 -30.48 -22.27
C ILE A 653 25.77 -30.99 -22.85
N LYS A 654 24.64 -30.39 -22.48
CA LYS A 654 23.36 -30.79 -23.07
C LYS A 654 23.22 -30.22 -24.48
N ILE A 655 22.52 -30.97 -25.36
CA ILE A 655 22.17 -30.45 -26.67
C ILE A 655 21.40 -29.13 -26.48
N ASP A 656 21.75 -28.12 -27.28
CA ASP A 656 21.23 -26.76 -27.28
C ASP A 656 21.51 -25.97 -25.96
N GLU A 657 22.45 -26.42 -25.15
CA GLU A 657 22.91 -25.65 -23.99
C GLU A 657 23.64 -24.37 -24.44
N ASP A 658 23.38 -23.25 -23.80
CA ASP A 658 24.08 -22.00 -24.12
C ASP A 658 25.57 -22.10 -23.70
N ALA A 659 26.43 -22.27 -24.69
CA ALA A 659 27.86 -22.40 -24.45
C ALA A 659 28.50 -21.17 -23.79
N ALA A 660 27.90 -20.00 -23.95
CA ALA A 660 28.37 -18.75 -23.30
C ALA A 660 28.01 -18.69 -21.79
N ALA A 661 27.00 -19.44 -21.38
CA ALA A 661 26.56 -19.52 -19.97
C ALA A 661 27.31 -20.62 -19.18
N ILE A 662 28.15 -21.42 -19.82
CA ILE A 662 28.91 -22.50 -19.16
C ILE A 662 30.02 -21.90 -18.31
N ASN A 663 30.09 -22.29 -17.04
CA ASN A 663 31.21 -21.93 -16.16
C ASN A 663 32.41 -22.88 -16.41
N TRP A 664 33.21 -22.56 -17.43
CA TRP A 664 34.33 -23.40 -17.86
C TRP A 664 35.37 -23.65 -16.78
N ALA A 665 35.60 -22.67 -15.90
CA ALA A 665 36.52 -22.79 -14.79
C ALA A 665 36.04 -23.81 -13.76
N ASP A 666 34.79 -23.68 -13.29
CA ASP A 666 34.26 -24.54 -12.25
C ASP A 666 33.87 -25.92 -12.76
N ASP A 667 33.36 -26.03 -14.00
CA ASP A 667 32.85 -27.29 -14.54
C ASP A 667 34.00 -28.20 -15.04
N PHE A 668 35.07 -27.64 -15.60
CA PHE A 668 36.05 -28.38 -16.35
C PHE A 668 37.50 -28.32 -15.83
N VAL A 669 37.82 -27.36 -14.92
CA VAL A 669 39.17 -27.16 -14.39
C VAL A 669 39.29 -27.65 -12.94
N ASP A 670 40.26 -28.50 -12.69
CA ASP A 670 40.65 -28.93 -11.35
C ASP A 670 41.58 -27.91 -10.69
N GLN A 671 42.66 -27.54 -11.42
CA GLN A 671 43.66 -26.59 -10.92
C GLN A 671 44.05 -25.58 -12.03
N ALA A 672 44.06 -24.30 -11.62
CA ALA A 672 44.67 -23.20 -12.38
C ALA A 672 45.46 -22.36 -11.36
N THR A 673 46.79 -22.44 -11.39
CA THR A 673 47.68 -21.75 -10.44
C THR A 673 48.91 -21.21 -11.13
N ASP A 674 49.44 -20.08 -10.63
CA ASP A 674 50.74 -19.58 -11.04
C ASP A 674 51.89 -20.32 -10.31
N VAL A 675 53.12 -19.95 -10.61
CA VAL A 675 54.34 -20.49 -9.99
C VAL A 675 54.41 -20.20 -8.48
N HIS A 676 53.72 -19.22 -7.97
CA HIS A 676 53.66 -18.83 -6.57
C HIS A 676 52.46 -19.43 -5.82
N GLY A 677 51.61 -20.20 -6.54
CA GLY A 677 50.46 -20.87 -5.97
C GLY A 677 49.19 -19.99 -5.90
N PHE A 678 49.17 -18.86 -6.59
CA PHE A 678 47.95 -18.04 -6.70
C PHE A 678 46.88 -18.80 -7.49
N ASP A 679 45.66 -18.82 -6.97
CA ASP A 679 44.50 -19.34 -7.66
C ASP A 679 44.14 -18.44 -8.86
N LEU A 680 44.18 -19.01 -10.06
CA LEU A 680 43.87 -18.32 -11.31
C LEU A 680 42.59 -18.87 -11.97
N LYS A 681 41.74 -19.61 -11.24
CA LYS A 681 40.51 -20.18 -11.83
C LYS A 681 39.63 -19.11 -12.44
N SER A 682 39.52 -17.93 -11.82
CA SER A 682 38.78 -16.80 -12.36
C SER A 682 39.34 -16.21 -13.65
N ASN A 683 40.59 -16.55 -13.99
CA ASN A 683 41.27 -16.09 -15.21
C ASN A 683 41.21 -17.14 -16.36
N VAL A 684 40.49 -18.24 -16.13
CA VAL A 684 40.34 -19.30 -17.18
C VAL A 684 39.30 -18.80 -18.19
N THR A 685 39.68 -18.92 -19.45
CA THR A 685 38.80 -18.66 -20.59
C THR A 685 38.73 -19.92 -21.47
N ALA A 686 37.64 -20.06 -22.24
CA ALA A 686 37.47 -21.15 -23.18
C ALA A 686 37.32 -20.64 -24.62
N ASP A 687 38.08 -21.19 -25.54
CA ASP A 687 37.79 -21.06 -26.96
C ASP A 687 36.87 -22.22 -27.39
N ILE A 688 35.62 -21.85 -27.67
CA ILE A 688 34.55 -22.77 -28.08
C ILE A 688 34.28 -22.74 -29.56
N GLY A 689 35.20 -22.22 -30.40
CA GLY A 689 34.98 -22.08 -31.83
C GLY A 689 34.80 -23.41 -32.57
N PHE A 690 35.17 -24.52 -31.94
CA PHE A 690 34.99 -25.89 -32.50
C PHE A 690 33.84 -26.66 -31.82
N LEU A 691 33.13 -26.06 -30.89
CA LEU A 691 32.04 -26.70 -30.14
C LEU A 691 30.71 -26.51 -30.89
N ASP A 692 30.09 -27.62 -31.30
CA ASP A 692 28.71 -27.61 -31.81
C ASP A 692 27.76 -28.21 -30.77
N VAL A 693 27.06 -27.37 -30.06
CA VAL A 693 26.10 -27.78 -29.00
C VAL A 693 24.78 -28.31 -29.58
N THR A 694 24.56 -28.17 -30.90
CA THR A 694 23.31 -28.64 -31.55
C THR A 694 23.36 -30.09 -31.98
N THR A 695 24.54 -30.68 -32.01
CA THR A 695 24.78 -32.05 -32.50
C THR A 695 25.48 -32.88 -31.43
N ALA A 696 24.89 -34.02 -31.06
CA ALA A 696 25.56 -34.97 -30.16
C ALA A 696 26.89 -35.43 -30.67
N GLY A 697 27.96 -35.36 -29.88
CA GLY A 697 29.31 -35.71 -30.31
C GLY A 697 30.37 -35.38 -29.26
N GLU A 698 31.64 -35.58 -29.63
CA GLU A 698 32.79 -35.12 -28.86
C GLU A 698 33.48 -33.97 -29.60
N TYR A 699 33.73 -32.88 -28.88
CA TYR A 699 34.27 -31.66 -29.46
C TYR A 699 35.51 -31.21 -28.68
N ASP A 700 36.46 -30.61 -29.38
CA ASP A 700 37.63 -30.03 -28.77
C ASP A 700 37.30 -28.59 -28.27
N VAL A 701 37.65 -28.30 -27.02
CA VAL A 701 37.59 -26.96 -26.42
C VAL A 701 38.96 -26.62 -25.91
N ILE A 702 39.44 -25.41 -26.19
CA ILE A 702 40.76 -24.96 -25.72
C ILE A 702 40.54 -24.09 -24.50
N LEU A 703 40.92 -24.57 -23.32
CA LEU A 703 40.98 -23.79 -22.10
C LEU A 703 42.29 -23.01 -22.08
N SER A 704 42.24 -21.75 -21.69
CA SER A 704 43.42 -20.90 -21.56
C SER A 704 43.41 -20.20 -20.22
N VAL A 705 44.55 -20.13 -19.55
CA VAL A 705 44.74 -19.35 -18.32
C VAL A 705 45.96 -18.44 -18.48
N LYS A 706 45.79 -17.19 -18.01
CA LYS A 706 46.88 -16.20 -18.05
C LYS A 706 47.21 -15.79 -16.61
N ASP A 707 48.50 -15.78 -16.25
CA ASP A 707 48.97 -15.29 -14.98
C ASP A 707 49.06 -13.72 -14.97
N PHE A 708 49.35 -13.15 -13.81
CA PHE A 708 49.44 -11.71 -13.66
C PHE A 708 50.67 -11.10 -14.34
N ALA A 709 51.72 -11.90 -14.60
CA ALA A 709 52.91 -11.50 -15.36
C ALA A 709 52.72 -11.55 -16.88
N GLY A 710 51.61 -12.14 -17.33
CA GLY A 710 51.23 -12.21 -18.73
C GLY A 710 51.57 -13.54 -19.42
N ASN A 711 52.11 -14.53 -18.70
CA ASN A 711 52.36 -15.87 -19.24
C ASN A 711 51.04 -16.63 -19.39
N THR A 712 50.95 -17.44 -20.49
CA THR A 712 49.70 -18.16 -20.80
C THR A 712 49.97 -19.65 -20.89
N THR A 713 49.07 -20.48 -20.40
CA THR A 713 48.99 -21.92 -20.64
C THR A 713 47.67 -22.27 -21.32
N GLU A 714 47.76 -23.10 -22.33
CA GLU A 714 46.57 -23.61 -23.03
C GLU A 714 46.49 -25.14 -22.84
N LEU A 715 45.25 -25.63 -22.73
CA LEU A 715 44.94 -27.05 -22.60
C LEU A 715 43.70 -27.38 -23.43
N THR A 716 43.90 -28.30 -24.40
CA THR A 716 42.77 -28.82 -25.16
C THR A 716 42.11 -29.96 -24.40
N ILE A 717 40.82 -29.85 -24.17
CA ILE A 717 39.99 -30.90 -23.59
C ILE A 717 38.95 -31.38 -24.59
N LYS A 718 38.49 -32.64 -24.40
CA LYS A 718 37.37 -33.19 -25.20
C LYS A 718 36.11 -33.14 -24.37
N VAL A 719 35.12 -32.42 -24.82
CA VAL A 719 33.82 -32.33 -24.16
C VAL A 719 32.78 -33.11 -24.95
N LYS A 720 31.88 -33.79 -24.25
CA LYS A 720 30.79 -34.54 -24.84
C LYS A 720 29.54 -33.69 -24.87
N VAL A 721 28.87 -33.60 -26.03
CA VAL A 721 27.53 -33.05 -26.20
C VAL A 721 26.53 -34.20 -26.30
N GLU A 722 25.51 -34.24 -25.41
CA GLU A 722 24.48 -35.31 -25.37
C GLU A 722 23.10 -34.86 -24.88
#